data_64ffb5e40befac505533143d870f8aa3
#
_entry.id   64ffb5e40befac505533143d870f8aa3
#
_cell.length_a   1.000
_cell.length_b   1.000
_cell.length_c   1.000
_cell.angle_alpha   90.00
_cell.angle_beta   90.00
_cell.angle_gamma   90.00
#
_symmetry.space_group_name_H-M   'P 1'
#
loop_
_entity.id
_entity.type
_entity.pdbx_description
1 polymer ?
#
loop_
_entity_poly.entity_id
_entity_poly.type
_entity_poly.pdbx_seq_one_letter_code
_entity_poly.pdbx_strand_id
1 'polypeptide(L)'
;MMTRAFPLIAFAGVLAVSQSANITVAAQGPQEPPAVTFQVEVNYVDVDAIVTDEKGNFVTGLAREDFELFEDGKPQKIEMFSYVELPVEPPDRFGSDGRPLSVDTRSNRRRFDGRVYVLVLDDLDISALRTALVKNAAREFIERYLSANDIAAVLYTSGRSDATQDFTSDRQLLLAAVDKFVGQRMKSTAAELLERHYQMELTRGLGENLQADPAASAIKDSRVGGGVRDPEREYRALAVLDTLKNLGEFLSSVRGRRKAVVLFSEGVEMPMSELYGTIHTPTDVVGAVRDAVTAAARSNVNFFALDPRGLIGMTTEYIELAGSGAPDVATGALGVLNVHQGLLTEMRVSQDSLRTLAEETGGFAAINQNTLGSAFDRIVDANSRYYVMGYYPPSSARDGRFHKIEVRVKRPGLRVSARRGYASPRGRTASERKRDEEARRRREARTAADNVTSAPLREALDTPLQQSGLSFSVQAAPFRHNQKEASIALAIEIDGDRFEFSPKDSGATFTNNLELTFFGINQSGRAQRATRTELNLALRPESHQRVKTHGVRVNPRITLEPGRYQIRVGAREAVGGQIGTVFYDLQVPDFRKDPLMLSGLLLASSTQTSMAALPDPAAPKMLPAPATSRRTFAQAETLTVFAEIYDNGSRQQPRQIDTSATLTSESGQEVFNSKDLLTNPATSLGWTAYGWTSAIPLKSVAPGRYRLRLEAKLRGNSGSAARETMITVQ
;
A
#
# COMPACT_ATOMS: atom_id res chain seq x y z
N MET A 1 31.71 48.41 -23.94
CA MET A 1 31.25 49.48 -24.87
C MET A 1 29.74 49.49 -24.83
N MET A 2 29.16 50.62 -24.45
CA MET A 2 27.77 51.09 -24.58
C MET A 2 26.67 50.28 -23.81
N THR A 3 26.27 50.62 -22.57
CA THR A 3 25.48 51.76 -22.07
C THR A 3 24.23 52.17 -22.87
N ARG A 4 23.06 52.02 -22.27
CA ARG A 4 21.90 52.93 -22.19
C ARG A 4 20.72 52.18 -21.59
N ALA A 5 20.22 52.47 -20.40
CA ALA A 5 19.60 53.66 -19.81
C ALA A 5 18.07 53.63 -19.92
N PHE A 6 17.45 53.74 -18.75
CA PHE A 6 16.02 53.89 -18.37
C PHE A 6 15.25 54.98 -19.17
N PRO A 7 13.88 54.98 -19.09
CA PRO A 7 13.31 55.98 -18.19
C PRO A 7 12.17 55.54 -17.29
N LEU A 8 12.14 56.16 -16.11
CA LEU A 8 11.02 56.39 -15.22
C LEU A 8 9.89 57.20 -15.90
N ILE A 9 8.65 56.88 -15.59
CA ILE A 9 7.55 57.87 -15.58
C ILE A 9 6.75 57.68 -14.28
N ALA A 10 6.73 58.74 -13.48
CA ALA A 10 5.86 58.96 -12.36
C ALA A 10 4.63 59.75 -12.80
N PHE A 11 3.48 59.61 -12.16
CA PHE A 11 2.47 60.63 -11.81
C PHE A 11 1.19 59.89 -11.37
N ALA A 12 0.71 60.17 -10.30
CA ALA A 12 -0.01 61.12 -9.46
C ALA A 12 -1.31 60.49 -8.98
N GLY A 13 -1.54 60.30 -7.75
CA GLY A 13 -2.20 61.17 -6.82
C GLY A 13 -3.72 61.18 -6.97
N VAL A 14 -4.45 60.45 -6.09
CA VAL A 14 -5.85 60.78 -5.76
C VAL A 14 -6.07 60.60 -4.26
N LEU A 15 -6.70 61.63 -3.72
CA LEU A 15 -7.05 61.93 -2.34
C LEU A 15 -7.63 60.77 -1.49
N ALA A 16 -7.15 60.76 -0.26
CA ALA A 16 -7.70 60.04 0.85
C ALA A 16 -8.97 60.70 1.36
N VAL A 17 -10.03 59.95 1.49
CA VAL A 17 -11.21 60.27 2.37
C VAL A 17 -11.05 59.41 3.62
N SER A 18 -10.72 60.07 4.71
CA SER A 18 -10.65 59.47 6.05
C SER A 18 -12.06 59.18 6.59
N GLN A 19 -12.44 57.93 6.64
CA GLN A 19 -13.53 57.49 7.52
C GLN A 19 -12.92 56.95 8.82
N SER A 20 -13.19 57.65 9.90
CA SER A 20 -12.83 57.25 11.26
C SER A 20 -13.67 56.01 11.66
N ALA A 21 -13.06 54.83 11.63
CA ALA A 21 -13.65 53.64 12.22
C ALA A 21 -13.37 53.67 13.74
N ASN A 22 -14.39 53.77 14.54
CA ASN A 22 -14.32 53.56 16.00
C ASN A 22 -13.91 52.12 16.28
N ILE A 23 -12.67 51.97 16.71
CA ILE A 23 -12.20 50.68 17.24
C ILE A 23 -12.72 50.54 18.65
N THR A 24 -13.75 49.75 18.84
CA THR A 24 -14.17 49.28 20.17
C THR A 24 -13.18 48.21 20.61
N VAL A 25 -12.28 48.55 21.52
CA VAL A 25 -11.41 47.61 22.20
C VAL A 25 -12.27 46.75 23.14
N ALA A 26 -12.65 45.56 22.70
CA ALA A 26 -13.20 44.56 23.59
C ALA A 26 -12.12 44.09 24.56
N ALA A 27 -12.32 44.33 25.84
CA ALA A 27 -11.46 43.81 26.90
C ALA A 27 -11.46 42.26 26.81
N GLN A 28 -10.32 41.67 26.50
CA GLN A 28 -10.12 40.23 26.62
C GLN A 28 -10.24 39.85 28.09
N GLY A 29 -11.26 39.05 28.41
CA GLY A 29 -11.31 38.36 29.71
C GLY A 29 -10.07 37.49 29.95
N PRO A 30 -9.79 37.12 31.20
CA PRO A 30 -8.61 36.31 31.51
C PRO A 30 -8.65 35.04 30.71
N GLN A 31 -7.66 34.85 29.82
CA GLN A 31 -7.42 33.57 29.13
C GLN A 31 -7.09 32.53 30.18
N GLU A 32 -7.91 31.51 30.32
CA GLU A 32 -7.53 30.31 31.04
C GLU A 32 -6.21 29.78 30.44
N PRO A 33 -5.22 29.43 31.28
CA PRO A 33 -3.97 28.87 30.79
C PRO A 33 -4.30 27.59 30.01
N PRO A 34 -3.63 27.34 28.87
CA PRO A 34 -3.88 26.16 28.08
C PRO A 34 -3.68 24.94 28.98
N ALA A 35 -4.68 24.04 28.99
CA ALA A 35 -4.60 22.78 29.71
C ALA A 35 -3.33 22.05 29.24
N VAL A 36 -2.35 21.94 30.14
CA VAL A 36 -1.10 21.21 29.88
C VAL A 36 -1.49 19.74 29.80
N THR A 37 -1.76 19.27 28.60
CA THR A 37 -1.94 17.83 28.33
C THR A 37 -0.57 17.20 28.38
N PHE A 38 -0.22 16.63 29.54
CA PHE A 38 0.94 15.75 29.63
C PHE A 38 0.64 14.51 28.77
N GLN A 39 1.20 14.44 27.58
CA GLN A 39 1.35 13.16 26.88
C GLN A 39 2.41 12.37 27.64
N VAL A 40 1.99 11.53 28.57
CA VAL A 40 2.85 10.50 29.13
C VAL A 40 3.06 9.47 28.02
N GLU A 41 4.21 9.54 27.38
CA GLU A 41 4.66 8.51 26.45
C GLU A 41 5.00 7.26 27.29
N VAL A 42 4.01 6.41 27.50
CA VAL A 42 4.20 5.16 28.23
C VAL A 42 4.94 4.23 27.28
N ASN A 43 6.18 3.91 27.59
CA ASN A 43 6.95 2.90 26.86
C ASN A 43 6.31 1.53 27.14
N TYR A 44 5.50 1.09 26.21
CA TYR A 44 4.83 -0.20 26.24
C TYR A 44 5.42 -1.09 25.14
N VAL A 45 5.71 -2.33 25.46
CA VAL A 45 6.34 -3.28 24.55
C VAL A 45 5.38 -4.44 24.32
N ASP A 46 4.91 -4.57 23.07
CA ASP A 46 4.13 -5.72 22.60
C ASP A 46 5.08 -6.84 22.15
N VAL A 47 4.79 -8.06 22.54
CA VAL A 47 5.53 -9.27 22.15
C VAL A 47 4.56 -10.29 21.61
N ASP A 48 4.65 -10.55 20.30
CA ASP A 48 3.89 -11.60 19.66
C ASP A 48 4.60 -12.94 19.79
N ALA A 49 3.87 -13.98 20.13
CA ALA A 49 4.38 -15.34 20.24
C ALA A 49 3.53 -16.34 19.47
N ILE A 50 4.19 -17.19 18.71
CA ILE A 50 3.60 -18.36 18.06
C ILE A 50 4.02 -19.56 18.89
N VAL A 51 3.03 -20.33 19.36
CA VAL A 51 3.28 -21.55 20.13
C VAL A 51 2.86 -22.75 19.30
N THR A 52 3.79 -23.68 19.10
CA THR A 52 3.55 -24.90 18.32
C THR A 52 3.88 -26.16 19.15
N ASP A 53 3.23 -27.26 18.82
CA ASP A 53 3.57 -28.59 19.32
C ASP A 53 4.86 -29.12 18.64
N GLU A 54 5.28 -30.32 19.01
CA GLU A 54 6.45 -30.99 18.41
C GLU A 54 6.27 -31.29 16.91
N LYS A 55 5.02 -31.37 16.43
CA LYS A 55 4.67 -31.58 15.03
C LYS A 55 4.61 -30.28 14.23
N GLY A 56 4.71 -29.12 14.91
CA GLY A 56 4.64 -27.81 14.28
C GLY A 56 3.21 -27.23 14.19
N ASN A 57 2.19 -27.89 14.76
CA ASN A 57 0.84 -27.36 14.75
C ASN A 57 0.70 -26.25 15.81
N PHE A 58 -0.07 -25.22 15.50
CA PHE A 58 -0.35 -24.13 16.43
C PHE A 58 -1.18 -24.64 17.63
N VAL A 59 -0.81 -24.23 18.83
CA VAL A 59 -1.48 -24.62 20.07
C VAL A 59 -2.39 -23.49 20.55
N THR A 60 -3.69 -23.76 20.64
CA THR A 60 -4.72 -22.85 21.16
C THR A 60 -4.99 -23.09 22.65
N GLY A 61 -5.74 -22.19 23.29
CA GLY A 61 -6.22 -22.37 24.66
C GLY A 61 -5.14 -22.21 25.75
N LEU A 62 -4.06 -21.50 25.45
CA LEU A 62 -3.09 -21.09 26.47
C LEU A 62 -3.58 -19.80 27.15
N ALA A 63 -3.45 -19.76 28.48
CA ALA A 63 -3.76 -18.59 29.29
C ALA A 63 -2.48 -17.79 29.61
N ARG A 64 -2.65 -16.56 30.11
CA ARG A 64 -1.52 -15.69 30.48
C ARG A 64 -0.56 -16.37 31.46
N GLU A 65 -1.09 -17.18 32.37
CA GLU A 65 -0.38 -17.90 33.41
C GLU A 65 0.54 -19.01 32.88
N ASP A 66 0.26 -19.48 31.64
CA ASP A 66 1.10 -20.47 30.95
C ASP A 66 2.41 -19.85 30.41
N PHE A 67 2.50 -18.51 30.32
CA PHE A 67 3.64 -17.82 29.76
C PHE A 67 4.54 -17.21 30.83
N GLU A 68 5.82 -17.16 30.51
CA GLU A 68 6.84 -16.40 31.23
C GLU A 68 7.57 -15.50 30.23
N LEU A 69 7.68 -14.22 30.56
CA LEU A 69 8.34 -13.21 29.75
C LEU A 69 9.57 -12.67 30.49
N PHE A 70 10.70 -12.63 29.80
CA PHE A 70 11.95 -12.10 30.34
C PHE A 70 12.50 -11.00 29.45
N GLU A 71 13.03 -9.93 30.07
CA GLU A 71 13.83 -8.91 29.43
C GLU A 71 15.22 -8.92 30.06
N ASP A 72 16.27 -9.09 29.24
CA ASP A 72 17.67 -9.19 29.70
C ASP A 72 17.85 -10.21 30.85
N GLY A 73 17.14 -11.33 30.77
CA GLY A 73 17.11 -12.39 31.74
C GLY A 73 16.31 -12.09 33.02
N LYS A 74 15.68 -10.93 33.15
CA LYS A 74 14.83 -10.56 34.29
C LYS A 74 13.36 -10.82 33.96
N PRO A 75 12.58 -11.50 34.83
CA PRO A 75 11.18 -11.73 34.61
C PRO A 75 10.39 -10.44 34.56
N GLN A 76 9.47 -10.36 33.61
CA GLN A 76 8.57 -9.23 33.39
C GLN A 76 7.12 -9.62 33.65
N LYS A 77 6.35 -8.69 34.21
CA LYS A 77 4.92 -8.90 34.42
C LYS A 77 4.17 -8.67 33.12
N ILE A 78 3.43 -9.68 32.66
CA ILE A 78 2.55 -9.54 31.49
C ILE A 78 1.30 -8.75 31.94
N GLU A 79 1.18 -7.51 31.45
CA GLU A 79 0.06 -6.63 31.81
C GLU A 79 -1.12 -6.81 30.85
N MET A 80 -0.85 -7.06 29.57
CA MET A 80 -1.85 -7.38 28.56
C MET A 80 -1.58 -8.75 27.97
N PHE A 81 -2.64 -9.51 27.76
CA PHE A 81 -2.60 -10.82 27.10
C PHE A 81 -3.83 -10.96 26.22
N SER A 82 -3.64 -11.34 24.97
CA SER A 82 -4.73 -11.67 24.06
C SER A 82 -4.33 -12.78 23.10
N TYR A 83 -5.29 -13.60 22.73
CA TYR A 83 -5.21 -14.51 21.62
C TYR A 83 -5.81 -13.83 20.38
N VAL A 84 -5.09 -13.84 19.29
CA VAL A 84 -5.52 -13.29 18.00
C VAL A 84 -5.73 -14.44 17.03
N GLU A 85 -6.92 -14.50 16.45
CA GLU A 85 -7.25 -15.39 15.35
C GLU A 85 -7.95 -14.58 14.27
N LEU A 86 -7.27 -14.44 13.12
CA LEU A 86 -7.79 -13.71 11.99
C LEU A 86 -8.49 -14.67 11.03
N PRO A 87 -9.72 -14.35 10.60
CA PRO A 87 -10.43 -15.20 9.66
C PRO A 87 -9.68 -15.26 8.32
N VAL A 88 -9.67 -16.45 7.73
CA VAL A 88 -9.18 -16.68 6.38
C VAL A 88 -10.41 -16.77 5.48
N GLU A 89 -10.80 -15.66 4.86
CA GLU A 89 -11.89 -15.66 3.90
C GLU A 89 -11.44 -16.29 2.59
N PRO A 90 -12.25 -17.18 1.99
CA PRO A 90 -11.91 -17.74 0.69
C PRO A 90 -11.76 -16.61 -0.34
N PRO A 91 -10.91 -16.77 -1.35
CA PRO A 91 -10.76 -15.78 -2.40
C PRO A 91 -12.10 -15.48 -3.06
N ASP A 92 -12.30 -14.22 -3.46
CA ASP A 92 -13.49 -13.79 -4.17
C ASP A 92 -13.77 -14.74 -5.34
N ARG A 93 -15.04 -15.15 -5.46
CA ARG A 93 -15.46 -16.03 -6.55
C ARG A 93 -15.24 -15.35 -7.89
N PHE A 94 -14.63 -16.05 -8.79
CA PHE A 94 -14.52 -15.62 -10.20
C PHE A 94 -15.90 -15.67 -10.85
N GLY A 95 -16.14 -14.74 -11.77
CA GLY A 95 -17.32 -14.84 -12.64
C GLY A 95 -17.28 -16.13 -13.49
N SER A 96 -18.39 -16.47 -14.12
CA SER A 96 -18.49 -17.65 -15.00
C SER A 96 -17.48 -17.65 -16.18
N ASP A 97 -16.86 -16.51 -16.44
CA ASP A 97 -15.79 -16.29 -17.43
C ASP A 97 -14.37 -16.40 -16.85
N GLY A 98 -14.24 -16.83 -15.59
CA GLY A 98 -12.94 -16.96 -14.91
C GLY A 98 -12.28 -15.63 -14.51
N ARG A 99 -12.95 -14.48 -14.72
CA ARG A 99 -12.42 -13.17 -14.32
C ARG A 99 -12.89 -12.81 -12.90
N PRO A 100 -12.05 -12.17 -12.10
CA PRO A 100 -12.48 -11.68 -10.80
C PRO A 100 -13.61 -10.66 -10.97
N LEU A 101 -14.64 -10.77 -10.14
CA LEU A 101 -15.76 -9.83 -10.16
C LEU A 101 -15.27 -8.47 -9.66
N SER A 102 -15.30 -7.48 -10.51
CA SER A 102 -14.91 -6.12 -10.18
C SER A 102 -15.99 -5.48 -9.32
N VAL A 103 -15.67 -5.26 -8.05
CA VAL A 103 -16.51 -4.46 -7.15
C VAL A 103 -16.19 -2.99 -7.37
N ASP A 104 -17.13 -2.25 -7.94
CA ASP A 104 -17.00 -0.82 -8.27
C ASP A 104 -17.34 0.12 -7.10
N THR A 105 -17.44 -0.41 -5.88
CA THR A 105 -17.65 0.34 -4.64
C THR A 105 -16.72 -0.16 -3.55
N ARG A 106 -16.31 0.74 -2.67
CA ARG A 106 -15.53 0.41 -1.47
C ARG A 106 -16.20 1.01 -0.24
N SER A 107 -16.04 0.37 0.90
CA SER A 107 -16.63 0.80 2.16
C SER A 107 -15.72 0.46 3.33
N ASN A 108 -15.78 1.28 4.39
CA ASN A 108 -15.15 1.01 5.68
C ASN A 108 -16.16 0.56 6.75
N ARG A 109 -17.38 0.15 6.37
CA ARG A 109 -18.43 -0.31 7.32
C ARG A 109 -18.00 -1.50 8.16
N ARG A 110 -17.27 -2.44 7.56
CA ARG A 110 -16.60 -3.51 8.29
C ARG A 110 -15.23 -3.03 8.74
N ARG A 111 -14.91 -3.25 10.02
CA ARG A 111 -13.54 -3.05 10.49
C ARG A 111 -12.63 -4.00 9.73
N PHE A 112 -11.50 -3.51 9.27
CA PHE A 112 -10.51 -4.37 8.64
C PHE A 112 -10.09 -5.48 9.61
N ASP A 113 -10.29 -6.74 9.23
CA ASP A 113 -9.99 -7.94 10.01
C ASP A 113 -9.00 -8.87 9.30
N GLY A 114 -8.50 -8.47 8.12
CA GLY A 114 -7.53 -9.20 7.34
C GLY A 114 -6.08 -9.04 7.84
N ARG A 115 -5.19 -9.74 7.16
CA ARG A 115 -3.74 -9.67 7.37
C ARG A 115 -3.12 -8.58 6.50
N VAL A 116 -1.97 -8.09 6.93
CA VAL A 116 -1.21 -7.05 6.22
C VAL A 116 0.10 -7.66 5.73
N TYR A 117 0.27 -7.71 4.41
CA TYR A 117 1.45 -8.24 3.77
C TYR A 117 2.20 -7.17 2.98
N VAL A 118 3.51 -7.28 2.96
CA VAL A 118 4.35 -6.53 2.00
C VAL A 118 5.25 -7.52 1.30
N LEU A 119 5.09 -7.67 -0.01
CA LEU A 119 5.99 -8.43 -0.84
C LEU A 119 7.14 -7.51 -1.26
N VAL A 120 8.33 -7.78 -0.75
CA VAL A 120 9.54 -7.08 -1.13
C VAL A 120 10.28 -7.93 -2.14
N LEU A 121 10.40 -7.44 -3.37
CA LEU A 121 11.12 -8.09 -4.46
C LEU A 121 12.49 -7.43 -4.55
N ASP A 122 13.52 -8.19 -4.20
CA ASP A 122 14.90 -7.71 -4.16
C ASP A 122 15.50 -7.70 -5.56
N ASP A 123 15.27 -6.63 -6.30
CA ASP A 123 15.77 -6.49 -7.66
C ASP A 123 17.29 -6.14 -7.70
N LEU A 124 17.88 -5.77 -6.57
CA LEU A 124 19.31 -5.50 -6.48
C LEU A 124 20.15 -6.77 -6.30
N ASP A 125 19.68 -7.72 -5.50
CA ASP A 125 20.47 -8.91 -5.11
C ASP A 125 19.93 -10.23 -5.70
N ILE A 126 18.96 -10.21 -6.62
CA ILE A 126 18.51 -11.38 -7.37
C ILE A 126 19.09 -11.37 -8.78
N SER A 127 19.64 -12.52 -9.20
CA SER A 127 20.15 -12.71 -10.57
C SER A 127 19.03 -12.56 -11.61
N ALA A 128 19.36 -11.94 -12.76
CA ALA A 128 18.44 -11.79 -13.88
C ALA A 128 17.90 -13.15 -14.37
N LEU A 129 18.68 -14.22 -14.29
CA LEU A 129 18.30 -15.58 -14.67
C LEU A 129 17.23 -16.17 -13.75
N ARG A 130 17.08 -15.67 -12.53
CA ARG A 130 16.05 -16.10 -11.56
C ARG A 130 14.79 -15.24 -11.56
N THR A 131 14.73 -14.23 -12.42
CA THR A 131 13.56 -13.35 -12.56
C THR A 131 12.24 -14.13 -12.67
N ALA A 132 12.19 -15.15 -13.53
CA ALA A 132 10.99 -15.96 -13.74
C ALA A 132 10.59 -16.76 -12.49
N LEU A 133 11.54 -17.30 -11.75
CA LEU A 133 11.27 -18.05 -10.51
C LEU A 133 10.64 -17.15 -9.45
N VAL A 134 11.18 -15.95 -9.25
CA VAL A 134 10.66 -14.98 -8.28
C VAL A 134 9.26 -14.52 -8.68
N LYS A 135 9.03 -14.19 -9.96
CA LYS A 135 7.70 -13.85 -10.46
C LYS A 135 6.68 -14.95 -10.17
N ASN A 136 7.03 -16.20 -10.49
CA ASN A 136 6.13 -17.34 -10.29
C ASN A 136 5.83 -17.56 -8.80
N ALA A 137 6.82 -17.45 -7.92
CA ALA A 137 6.64 -17.59 -6.48
C ALA A 137 5.77 -16.45 -5.90
N ALA A 138 6.04 -15.21 -6.29
CA ALA A 138 5.23 -14.07 -5.85
C ALA A 138 3.79 -14.14 -6.38
N ARG A 139 3.59 -14.59 -7.62
CA ARG A 139 2.26 -14.87 -8.19
C ARG A 139 1.53 -15.95 -7.39
N GLU A 140 2.19 -17.08 -7.12
CA GLU A 140 1.62 -18.16 -6.33
C GLU A 140 1.15 -17.67 -4.96
N PHE A 141 1.95 -16.85 -4.28
CA PHE A 141 1.55 -16.25 -3.01
C PHE A 141 0.29 -15.40 -3.14
N ILE A 142 0.24 -14.50 -4.13
CA ILE A 142 -0.91 -13.59 -4.36
C ILE A 142 -2.17 -14.38 -4.73
N GLU A 143 -2.05 -15.38 -5.60
CA GLU A 143 -3.20 -16.10 -6.14
C GLU A 143 -3.78 -17.11 -5.16
N ARG A 144 -2.94 -17.81 -4.37
CA ARG A 144 -3.36 -18.94 -3.53
C ARG A 144 -3.41 -18.61 -2.04
N TYR A 145 -2.55 -17.71 -1.56
CA TYR A 145 -2.33 -17.50 -0.12
C TYR A 145 -2.88 -16.16 0.40
N LEU A 146 -3.13 -15.21 -0.48
CA LEU A 146 -3.77 -13.95 -0.11
C LEU A 146 -5.29 -14.16 -0.03
N SER A 147 -5.91 -13.93 1.13
CA SER A 147 -7.35 -14.04 1.31
C SER A 147 -8.10 -12.81 0.79
N ALA A 148 -9.44 -12.89 0.70
CA ALA A 148 -10.26 -11.79 0.21
C ALA A 148 -10.24 -10.56 1.13
N ASN A 149 -10.07 -10.77 2.43
CA ASN A 149 -9.99 -9.72 3.45
C ASN A 149 -8.56 -9.21 3.70
N ASP A 150 -7.53 -9.78 3.06
CA ASP A 150 -6.15 -9.32 3.22
C ASP A 150 -5.86 -8.09 2.34
N ILE A 151 -4.86 -7.32 2.76
CA ILE A 151 -4.24 -6.31 1.92
C ILE A 151 -2.76 -6.59 1.75
N ALA A 152 -2.25 -6.31 0.56
CA ALA A 152 -0.84 -6.45 0.27
C ALA A 152 -0.29 -5.24 -0.50
N ALA A 153 1.01 -4.99 -0.36
CA ALA A 153 1.78 -4.07 -1.18
C ALA A 153 2.92 -4.82 -1.87
N VAL A 154 3.41 -4.30 -3.00
CA VAL A 154 4.59 -4.82 -3.70
C VAL A 154 5.62 -3.72 -3.79
N LEU A 155 6.81 -3.96 -3.24
CA LEU A 155 7.93 -3.01 -3.22
C LEU A 155 9.18 -3.62 -3.84
N TYR A 156 10.09 -2.74 -4.30
CA TYR A 156 11.38 -3.10 -4.86
C TYR A 156 12.50 -2.50 -4.04
N THR A 157 13.59 -3.22 -3.83
CA THR A 157 14.74 -2.75 -3.04
C THR A 157 15.49 -1.60 -3.72
N SER A 158 15.44 -1.49 -5.04
CA SER A 158 15.98 -0.34 -5.79
C SER A 158 15.19 0.96 -5.63
N GLY A 159 14.03 0.93 -4.96
CA GLY A 159 13.17 2.10 -4.78
C GLY A 159 12.42 2.54 -6.04
N ARG A 160 12.27 1.69 -7.05
CA ARG A 160 11.55 1.98 -8.30
C ARG A 160 10.07 2.25 -8.05
N SER A 161 9.68 3.51 -8.00
CA SER A 161 8.30 3.92 -7.77
C SER A 161 7.34 3.59 -8.92
N ASP A 162 7.84 3.45 -10.16
CA ASP A 162 7.05 3.10 -11.35
C ASP A 162 6.58 1.64 -11.37
N ALA A 163 7.23 0.80 -10.59
CA ALA A 163 6.96 -0.64 -10.51
C ALA A 163 6.19 -1.04 -9.24
N THR A 164 6.27 -0.25 -8.18
CA THR A 164 5.63 -0.54 -6.89
C THR A 164 4.10 -0.50 -6.95
N GLN A 165 3.46 -1.22 -6.02
CA GLN A 165 2.02 -1.15 -5.78
C GLN A 165 1.79 -0.91 -4.29
N ASP A 166 1.10 0.18 -3.96
CA ASP A 166 0.67 0.49 -2.59
C ASP A 166 -0.40 -0.51 -2.12
N PHE A 167 -0.70 -0.50 -0.83
CA PHE A 167 -1.64 -1.45 -0.21
C PHE A 167 -2.98 -1.51 -0.93
N THR A 168 -3.33 -2.70 -1.37
CA THR A 168 -4.58 -3.02 -2.04
C THR A 168 -5.00 -4.45 -1.77
N SER A 169 -6.30 -4.74 -1.85
CA SER A 169 -6.84 -6.10 -1.93
C SER A 169 -7.02 -6.57 -3.38
N ASP A 170 -6.75 -5.71 -4.36
CA ASP A 170 -6.88 -6.05 -5.78
C ASP A 170 -5.66 -6.85 -6.26
N ARG A 171 -5.87 -8.16 -6.44
CA ARG A 171 -4.82 -9.08 -6.90
C ARG A 171 -4.26 -8.74 -8.27
N GLN A 172 -5.09 -8.21 -9.19
CA GLN A 172 -4.62 -7.86 -10.53
C GLN A 172 -3.59 -6.73 -10.48
N LEU A 173 -3.79 -5.76 -9.58
CA LEU A 173 -2.83 -4.69 -9.39
C LEU A 173 -1.50 -5.21 -8.81
N LEU A 174 -1.58 -6.12 -7.83
CA LEU A 174 -0.40 -6.76 -7.25
C LEU A 174 0.35 -7.60 -8.29
N LEU A 175 -0.36 -8.43 -9.07
CA LEU A 175 0.24 -9.23 -10.14
C LEU A 175 0.89 -8.37 -11.21
N ALA A 176 0.24 -7.27 -11.62
CA ALA A 176 0.81 -6.33 -12.58
C ALA A 176 2.07 -5.62 -12.05
N ALA A 177 2.20 -5.44 -10.74
CA ALA A 177 3.44 -4.98 -10.13
C ALA A 177 4.51 -6.09 -10.20
N VAL A 178 4.21 -7.32 -9.79
CA VAL A 178 5.15 -8.46 -9.86
C VAL A 178 5.68 -8.67 -11.29
N ASP A 179 4.85 -8.45 -12.31
CA ASP A 179 5.26 -8.62 -13.72
C ASP A 179 6.37 -7.68 -14.18
N LYS A 180 6.53 -6.56 -13.52
CA LYS A 180 7.61 -5.59 -13.81
C LYS A 180 8.95 -5.97 -13.17
N PHE A 181 8.98 -7.01 -12.34
CA PHE A 181 10.19 -7.44 -11.66
C PHE A 181 11.24 -7.92 -12.67
N VAL A 182 12.48 -7.45 -12.51
CA VAL A 182 13.67 -7.93 -13.21
C VAL A 182 14.83 -7.87 -12.22
N GLY A 183 15.48 -9.00 -11.95
CA GLY A 183 16.64 -9.08 -11.10
C GLY A 183 17.86 -8.42 -11.78
N GLN A 184 18.69 -7.74 -10.99
CA GLN A 184 19.84 -6.95 -11.46
C GLN A 184 21.08 -7.19 -10.59
N ARG A 185 21.20 -8.40 -9.99
CA ARG A 185 22.36 -8.75 -9.17
C ARG A 185 23.64 -8.60 -9.98
N MET A 186 24.67 -8.08 -9.36
CA MET A 186 26.02 -8.07 -9.90
C MET A 186 26.58 -9.49 -10.03
N LYS A 187 27.57 -9.69 -10.91
CA LYS A 187 28.33 -10.94 -10.94
C LYS A 187 28.95 -11.22 -9.57
N SER A 188 29.10 -12.48 -9.21
CA SER A 188 29.77 -12.84 -7.95
C SER A 188 31.22 -12.37 -7.91
N THR A 189 31.75 -12.05 -6.73
CA THR A 189 33.14 -11.65 -6.55
C THR A 189 34.10 -12.74 -7.05
N ALA A 190 33.76 -14.02 -6.81
CA ALA A 190 34.53 -15.17 -7.28
C ALA A 190 34.56 -15.23 -8.81
N ALA A 191 33.41 -14.93 -9.49
CA ALA A 191 33.38 -14.90 -10.96
C ALA A 191 34.17 -13.71 -11.53
N GLU A 192 34.09 -12.53 -10.91
CA GLU A 192 34.89 -11.37 -11.34
C GLU A 192 36.39 -11.57 -11.17
N LEU A 193 36.80 -12.18 -10.07
CA LEU A 193 38.21 -12.51 -9.85
C LEU A 193 38.72 -13.51 -10.88
N LEU A 194 37.93 -14.51 -11.24
CA LEU A 194 38.27 -15.48 -12.26
C LEU A 194 38.38 -14.82 -13.65
N GLU A 195 37.39 -14.00 -14.02
CA GLU A 195 37.42 -13.27 -15.30
C GLU A 195 38.65 -12.36 -15.39
N ARG A 196 38.99 -11.65 -14.34
CA ARG A 196 40.20 -10.83 -14.26
C ARG A 196 41.50 -11.67 -14.39
N HIS A 197 41.52 -12.83 -13.73
CA HIS A 197 42.65 -13.75 -13.85
C HIS A 197 42.86 -14.23 -15.30
N TYR A 198 41.79 -14.63 -15.99
CA TYR A 198 41.86 -15.01 -17.40
C TYR A 198 42.28 -13.87 -18.32
N GLN A 199 41.81 -12.66 -18.11
CA GLN A 199 42.26 -11.50 -18.89
C GLN A 199 43.74 -11.24 -18.72
N MET A 200 44.28 -11.40 -17.51
CA MET A 200 45.72 -11.30 -17.25
C MET A 200 46.52 -12.42 -17.89
N GLU A 201 46.05 -13.67 -17.84
CA GLU A 201 46.75 -14.82 -18.51
C GLU A 201 46.76 -14.65 -20.04
N LEU A 202 45.64 -14.15 -20.62
CA LEU A 202 45.59 -13.85 -22.06
C LEU A 202 46.62 -12.75 -22.44
N THR A 203 46.74 -11.71 -21.61
CA THR A 203 47.68 -10.61 -21.81
C THR A 203 49.14 -11.10 -21.65
N ARG A 204 49.41 -12.00 -20.68
CA ARG A 204 50.71 -12.67 -20.50
C ARG A 204 51.08 -13.53 -21.68
N GLY A 205 50.11 -14.24 -22.27
CA GLY A 205 50.35 -15.08 -23.47
C GLY A 205 50.73 -14.27 -24.72
N LEU A 206 50.53 -12.94 -24.73
CA LEU A 206 50.86 -12.04 -25.81
C LEU A 206 52.24 -11.38 -25.67
N GLY A 207 53.08 -11.76 -24.69
CA GLY A 207 54.52 -11.53 -24.75
C GLY A 207 55.07 -10.31 -24.02
N GLU A 208 54.56 -9.91 -22.90
CA GLU A 208 55.21 -8.93 -22.03
C GLU A 208 55.61 -9.51 -20.67
N ASN A 209 56.90 -9.34 -20.33
CA ASN A 209 57.48 -9.62 -19.02
C ASN A 209 56.91 -8.67 -17.96
N LEU A 210 55.80 -8.98 -17.35
CA LEU A 210 55.27 -8.22 -16.22
C LEU A 210 55.67 -8.91 -14.88
N GLN A 211 56.33 -8.13 -14.01
CA GLN A 211 56.70 -8.52 -12.65
C GLN A 211 55.49 -9.03 -11.87
N ALA A 212 55.74 -9.87 -10.89
CA ALA A 212 54.73 -10.53 -10.04
C ALA A 212 53.56 -9.62 -9.64
N ASP A 213 52.38 -9.99 -10.12
CA ASP A 213 51.13 -9.20 -9.98
C ASP A 213 50.58 -9.30 -8.56
N PRO A 214 50.25 -8.16 -7.92
CA PRO A 214 49.57 -8.11 -6.62
C PRO A 214 48.24 -8.87 -6.57
N ALA A 215 47.54 -9.04 -7.71
CA ALA A 215 46.27 -9.76 -7.77
C ALA A 215 46.42 -11.28 -7.63
N ALA A 216 47.56 -11.88 -8.08
CA ALA A 216 47.86 -13.27 -7.83
C ALA A 216 48.15 -13.55 -6.34
N SER A 217 48.67 -12.55 -5.60
CA SER A 217 48.78 -12.57 -4.14
C SER A 217 47.42 -12.43 -3.46
N ALA A 218 46.51 -11.60 -3.97
CA ALA A 218 45.14 -11.43 -3.43
C ALA A 218 44.32 -12.72 -3.53
N ILE A 219 44.51 -13.54 -4.57
CA ILE A 219 43.88 -14.87 -4.67
C ILE A 219 44.48 -15.86 -3.63
N LYS A 220 45.74 -15.73 -3.27
CA LYS A 220 46.35 -16.51 -2.18
C LYS A 220 45.92 -16.03 -0.79
N ASP A 221 45.73 -14.74 -0.61
CA ASP A 221 45.32 -14.13 0.65
C ASP A 221 43.78 -14.19 0.87
N SER A 222 42.99 -14.55 -0.12
CA SER A 222 41.53 -14.77 0.05
C SER A 222 41.18 -15.97 0.96
N ARG A 223 42.18 -16.59 1.59
CA ARG A 223 42.00 -17.55 2.69
C ARG A 223 41.44 -16.94 3.98
N VAL A 224 41.44 -15.64 4.09
CA VAL A 224 40.93 -14.92 5.28
C VAL A 224 39.99 -13.83 4.76
N GLY A 225 38.76 -13.81 5.24
CA GLY A 225 37.67 -12.91 4.88
C GLY A 225 37.92 -11.40 5.00
N GLY A 226 39.03 -10.92 4.45
CA GLY A 226 39.38 -9.52 4.29
C GLY A 226 39.39 -9.12 2.83
N GLY A 227 38.24 -9.31 2.14
CA GLY A 227 38.08 -8.88 0.75
C GLY A 227 38.26 -7.36 0.60
N VAL A 228 38.87 -6.95 -0.50
CA VAL A 228 38.88 -5.57 -0.95
C VAL A 228 37.47 -5.02 -0.82
N ARG A 229 37.28 -3.94 -0.07
CA ARG A 229 35.98 -3.25 0.05
C ARG A 229 35.48 -2.95 -1.37
N ASP A 230 34.35 -3.51 -1.72
CA ASP A 230 33.64 -3.21 -2.95
C ASP A 230 32.57 -2.16 -2.65
N PRO A 231 32.82 -0.88 -2.96
CA PRO A 231 31.89 0.21 -2.61
C PRO A 231 30.51 0.05 -3.25
N GLU A 232 30.43 -0.61 -4.41
CA GLU A 232 29.16 -0.81 -5.10
C GLU A 232 28.31 -1.87 -4.40
N ARG A 233 28.91 -2.97 -3.96
CA ARG A 233 28.21 -4.01 -3.16
C ARG A 233 27.78 -3.48 -1.80
N GLU A 234 28.67 -2.71 -1.14
CA GLU A 234 28.32 -2.04 0.12
C GLU A 234 27.16 -1.08 -0.06
N TYR A 235 27.17 -0.26 -1.13
CA TYR A 235 26.08 0.64 -1.46
C TYR A 235 24.75 -0.09 -1.71
N ARG A 236 24.77 -1.20 -2.47
CA ARG A 236 23.57 -2.04 -2.71
C ARG A 236 23.03 -2.65 -1.42
N ALA A 237 23.92 -3.20 -0.60
CA ALA A 237 23.56 -3.74 0.71
C ALA A 237 22.88 -2.69 1.59
N LEU A 238 23.43 -1.49 1.66
CA LEU A 238 22.85 -0.36 2.38
C LEU A 238 21.51 0.06 1.82
N ALA A 239 21.33 0.07 0.49
CA ALA A 239 20.07 0.41 -0.17
C ALA A 239 18.94 -0.58 0.18
N VAL A 240 19.24 -1.89 0.18
CA VAL A 240 18.30 -2.93 0.61
C VAL A 240 17.90 -2.71 2.08
N LEU A 241 18.88 -2.53 2.97
CA LEU A 241 18.64 -2.37 4.40
C LEU A 241 17.90 -1.07 4.73
N ASP A 242 18.22 0.02 4.03
CA ASP A 242 17.50 1.31 4.15
C ASP A 242 16.03 1.16 3.69
N THR A 243 15.78 0.41 2.63
CA THR A 243 14.42 0.10 2.18
C THR A 243 13.64 -0.67 3.23
N LEU A 244 14.23 -1.70 3.85
CA LEU A 244 13.60 -2.48 4.92
C LEU A 244 13.37 -1.64 6.18
N LYS A 245 14.31 -0.77 6.56
CA LYS A 245 14.17 0.17 7.68
C LYS A 245 13.01 1.14 7.44
N ASN A 246 13.02 1.83 6.29
CA ASN A 246 11.98 2.79 5.93
C ASN A 246 10.59 2.14 5.86
N LEU A 247 10.51 0.90 5.37
CA LEU A 247 9.29 0.10 5.40
C LEU A 247 8.84 -0.17 6.85
N GLY A 248 9.74 -0.57 7.74
CA GLY A 248 9.44 -0.75 9.15
C GLY A 248 8.89 0.54 9.80
N GLU A 249 9.53 1.68 9.55
CA GLU A 249 9.08 2.98 10.05
C GLU A 249 7.70 3.38 9.50
N PHE A 250 7.45 3.18 8.21
CA PHE A 250 6.15 3.44 7.58
C PHE A 250 5.03 2.58 8.20
N LEU A 251 5.30 1.30 8.41
CA LEU A 251 4.35 0.36 9.00
C LEU A 251 4.06 0.60 10.49
N SER A 252 4.80 1.50 11.15
CA SER A 252 4.52 1.91 12.54
C SER A 252 3.16 2.59 12.69
N SER A 253 2.63 3.19 11.63
CA SER A 253 1.29 3.78 11.58
C SER A 253 0.17 2.74 11.71
N VAL A 254 0.44 1.46 11.40
CA VAL A 254 -0.49 0.34 11.53
C VAL A 254 -0.38 -0.25 12.93
N ARG A 255 -1.22 0.20 13.86
CA ARG A 255 -1.18 -0.24 15.27
C ARG A 255 -2.03 -1.50 15.50
N GLY A 256 -1.65 -2.28 16.53
CA GLY A 256 -2.45 -3.41 17.06
C GLY A 256 -2.57 -4.61 16.12
N ARG A 257 -1.67 -4.73 15.12
CA ARG A 257 -1.64 -5.85 14.18
C ARG A 257 -0.22 -6.27 13.85
N ARG A 258 -0.05 -7.57 13.68
CA ARG A 258 1.15 -8.15 13.10
C ARG A 258 1.19 -7.86 11.60
N LYS A 259 2.37 -7.52 11.08
CA LYS A 259 2.60 -7.26 9.66
C LYS A 259 3.68 -8.21 9.17
N ALA A 260 3.42 -8.84 8.03
CA ALA A 260 4.33 -9.77 7.42
C ALA A 260 5.00 -9.11 6.21
N VAL A 261 6.31 -9.06 6.24
CA VAL A 261 7.13 -8.72 5.07
C VAL A 261 7.66 -10.02 4.48
N VAL A 262 7.22 -10.33 3.27
CA VAL A 262 7.68 -11.50 2.49
C VAL A 262 8.78 -11.01 1.56
N LEU A 263 10.03 -11.25 1.96
CA LEU A 263 11.22 -10.81 1.25
C LEU A 263 11.70 -11.91 0.30
N PHE A 264 11.58 -11.70 -1.00
CA PHE A 264 12.20 -12.53 -2.02
C PHE A 264 13.60 -11.97 -2.31
N SER A 265 14.65 -12.66 -1.87
CA SER A 265 16.03 -12.20 -1.98
C SER A 265 17.00 -13.37 -1.94
N GLU A 266 18.11 -13.23 -2.62
CA GLU A 266 19.25 -14.14 -2.48
C GLU A 266 20.14 -13.77 -1.29
N GLY A 267 19.82 -12.69 -0.60
CA GLY A 267 20.52 -12.19 0.58
C GLY A 267 21.71 -11.28 0.24
N VAL A 268 22.15 -10.55 1.24
CA VAL A 268 23.24 -9.61 1.14
C VAL A 268 24.57 -10.32 1.29
N GLU A 269 25.51 -10.09 0.37
CA GLU A 269 26.86 -10.73 0.37
C GLU A 269 27.83 -10.11 1.39
N MET A 270 27.35 -9.84 2.60
CA MET A 270 28.15 -9.22 3.67
C MET A 270 27.98 -10.02 4.97
N PRO A 271 29.08 -10.31 5.70
CA PRO A 271 28.98 -11.08 6.95
C PRO A 271 28.22 -10.28 8.01
N MET A 272 27.08 -10.83 8.43
CA MET A 272 26.20 -10.23 9.47
C MET A 272 26.40 -10.90 10.84
N SER A 273 27.24 -11.90 10.96
CA SER A 273 27.46 -12.70 12.17
C SER A 273 28.03 -11.88 13.37
N GLU A 274 28.49 -10.66 13.14
CA GLU A 274 29.09 -9.79 14.16
C GLU A 274 28.09 -8.80 14.81
N LEU A 275 26.78 -8.97 14.59
CA LEU A 275 25.75 -8.09 15.17
C LEU A 275 25.85 -7.92 16.69
N TYR A 276 26.39 -8.93 17.38
CA TYR A 276 26.52 -8.98 18.84
C TYR A 276 27.95 -9.13 19.33
N GLY A 277 28.95 -9.10 18.42
CA GLY A 277 30.37 -9.21 18.77
C GLY A 277 30.90 -7.99 19.52
N THR A 278 31.85 -8.22 20.43
CA THR A 278 32.54 -7.16 21.19
C THR A 278 33.64 -6.44 20.40
N ILE A 279 33.88 -6.84 19.16
CA ILE A 279 34.91 -6.22 18.30
C ILE A 279 34.23 -5.10 17.49
N HIS A 280 34.52 -3.87 17.86
CA HIS A 280 34.04 -2.66 17.20
C HIS A 280 34.79 -2.41 15.86
N THR A 281 34.43 -3.14 14.82
CA THR A 281 34.61 -2.64 13.46
C THR A 281 33.25 -2.07 13.02
N PRO A 282 33.06 -0.74 13.02
CA PRO A 282 31.84 -0.15 12.49
C PRO A 282 31.88 -0.27 10.97
N THR A 283 31.39 -1.39 10.44
CA THR A 283 30.95 -1.42 9.05
C THR A 283 29.57 -0.77 9.04
N ASP A 284 29.37 0.19 8.15
CA ASP A 284 28.08 0.90 8.01
C ASP A 284 26.92 -0.09 7.79
N VAL A 285 27.19 -1.26 7.19
CA VAL A 285 26.22 -2.34 6.96
C VAL A 285 25.70 -2.98 8.26
N VAL A 286 26.57 -3.27 9.24
CA VAL A 286 26.13 -3.84 10.53
C VAL A 286 25.23 -2.86 11.27
N GLY A 287 25.55 -1.57 11.20
CA GLY A 287 24.70 -0.51 11.72
C GLY A 287 23.33 -0.49 11.04
N ALA A 288 23.30 -0.57 9.71
CA ALA A 288 22.08 -0.58 8.90
C ALA A 288 21.18 -1.80 9.18
N VAL A 289 21.77 -3.00 9.34
CA VAL A 289 21.00 -4.21 9.74
C VAL A 289 20.34 -4.00 11.09
N ARG A 290 21.09 -3.49 12.07
CA ARG A 290 20.56 -3.21 13.41
C ARG A 290 19.44 -2.19 13.37
N ASP A 291 19.55 -1.16 12.53
CA ASP A 291 18.54 -0.15 12.34
C ASP A 291 17.27 -0.73 11.68
N ALA A 292 17.40 -1.57 10.65
CA ALA A 292 16.30 -2.24 9.99
C ALA A 292 15.55 -3.19 10.93
N VAL A 293 16.27 -4.04 11.69
CA VAL A 293 15.69 -4.92 12.70
C VAL A 293 15.00 -4.11 13.80
N THR A 294 15.59 -3.00 14.23
CA THR A 294 15.00 -2.12 15.23
C THR A 294 13.70 -1.48 14.76
N ALA A 295 13.67 -0.98 13.53
CA ALA A 295 12.47 -0.39 12.93
C ALA A 295 11.35 -1.43 12.80
N ALA A 296 11.67 -2.63 12.34
CA ALA A 296 10.74 -3.75 12.25
C ALA A 296 10.18 -4.15 13.63
N ALA A 297 11.04 -4.30 14.63
CA ALA A 297 10.64 -4.67 15.97
C ALA A 297 9.70 -3.63 16.64
N ARG A 298 9.98 -2.33 16.46
CA ARG A 298 9.11 -1.25 16.98
C ARG A 298 7.74 -1.24 16.34
N SER A 299 7.67 -1.67 15.10
CA SER A 299 6.45 -1.60 14.29
C SER A 299 5.68 -2.91 14.25
N ASN A 300 6.08 -3.92 15.02
CA ASN A 300 5.52 -5.27 14.98
C ASN A 300 5.49 -5.85 13.55
N VAL A 301 6.63 -5.76 12.86
CA VAL A 301 6.87 -6.27 11.52
C VAL A 301 7.77 -7.49 11.60
N ASN A 302 7.35 -8.59 10.97
CA ASN A 302 8.13 -9.82 10.89
C ASN A 302 8.61 -10.02 9.46
N PHE A 303 9.91 -10.26 9.28
CA PHE A 303 10.48 -10.60 7.99
C PHE A 303 10.45 -12.11 7.77
N PHE A 304 9.92 -12.51 6.62
CA PHE A 304 9.94 -13.87 6.13
C PHE A 304 10.77 -13.87 4.85
N ALA A 305 11.99 -14.38 4.92
CA ALA A 305 12.92 -14.36 3.81
C ALA A 305 12.80 -15.65 2.98
N LEU A 306 12.67 -15.49 1.68
CA LEU A 306 12.51 -16.58 0.72
C LEU A 306 13.65 -16.54 -0.29
N ASP A 307 14.53 -17.54 -0.22
CA ASP A 307 15.64 -17.69 -1.15
C ASP A 307 15.18 -18.44 -2.41
N PRO A 308 15.19 -17.81 -3.58
CA PRO A 308 14.73 -18.43 -4.82
C PRO A 308 15.72 -19.43 -5.42
N ARG A 309 16.92 -19.59 -4.85
CA ARG A 309 17.97 -20.48 -5.40
C ARG A 309 17.63 -21.97 -5.31
N GLY A 310 16.81 -22.40 -4.34
CA GLY A 310 16.46 -23.81 -4.17
C GLY A 310 17.58 -24.67 -3.55
N LEU A 311 17.45 -26.01 -3.66
CA LEU A 311 18.41 -26.99 -3.12
C LEU A 311 19.73 -27.00 -3.87
N ILE A 312 19.72 -26.66 -5.18
CA ILE A 312 20.92 -26.68 -6.05
C ILE A 312 21.14 -25.25 -6.53
N GLY A 313 21.63 -24.41 -5.61
CA GLY A 313 21.74 -22.97 -5.84
C GLY A 313 22.79 -22.52 -6.85
N MET A 314 23.69 -23.38 -7.33
CA MET A 314 24.89 -22.95 -8.03
C MET A 314 24.84 -23.08 -9.57
N THR A 315 23.75 -23.63 -10.13
CA THR A 315 23.63 -23.81 -11.59
C THR A 315 23.66 -22.45 -12.34
N THR A 316 23.03 -21.43 -11.75
CA THR A 316 23.00 -20.10 -12.35
C THR A 316 24.37 -19.43 -12.32
N GLU A 317 25.09 -19.55 -11.21
CA GLU A 317 26.43 -19.01 -11.03
C GLU A 317 27.41 -19.68 -12.00
N TYR A 318 27.27 -20.99 -12.25
CA TYR A 318 28.05 -21.68 -13.28
C TYR A 318 27.69 -21.23 -14.71
N ILE A 319 26.40 -20.94 -14.99
CA ILE A 319 25.98 -20.41 -16.29
C ILE A 319 26.55 -19.01 -16.49
N GLU A 320 26.49 -18.15 -15.46
CA GLU A 320 27.09 -16.82 -15.48
C GLU A 320 28.61 -16.89 -15.72
N LEU A 321 29.25 -17.83 -15.06
CA LEU A 321 30.69 -18.07 -15.21
C LEU A 321 31.04 -18.57 -16.63
N ALA A 322 30.29 -19.50 -17.19
CA ALA A 322 30.47 -19.99 -18.55
C ALA A 322 30.19 -18.90 -19.61
N GLY A 323 29.22 -18.00 -19.34
CA GLY A 323 28.89 -16.87 -20.23
C GLY A 323 29.95 -15.76 -20.25
N SER A 324 30.90 -15.75 -19.31
CA SER A 324 31.99 -14.77 -19.27
C SER A 324 33.12 -15.01 -20.27
N GLY A 325 33.00 -16.06 -21.11
CA GLY A 325 34.02 -16.38 -22.14
C GLY A 325 35.29 -17.01 -21.59
N ALA A 326 35.29 -17.46 -20.35
CA ALA A 326 36.40 -18.22 -19.79
C ALA A 326 36.56 -19.55 -20.55
N PRO A 327 37.72 -19.82 -21.17
CA PRO A 327 37.93 -21.09 -21.85
C PRO A 327 37.86 -22.21 -20.83
N ASP A 328 37.43 -23.37 -21.29
CA ASP A 328 37.15 -24.63 -20.58
C ASP A 328 37.76 -24.69 -19.17
N VAL A 329 36.93 -24.41 -18.17
CA VAL A 329 37.27 -24.43 -16.73
C VAL A 329 37.76 -25.84 -16.30
N ALA A 330 37.65 -26.82 -17.20
CA ALA A 330 38.04 -28.22 -16.98
C ALA A 330 39.56 -28.48 -16.95
N THR A 331 40.41 -27.57 -17.38
CA THR A 331 41.82 -27.83 -17.55
C THR A 331 42.74 -27.41 -16.42
N GLY A 332 42.23 -26.64 -15.43
CA GLY A 332 43.01 -26.22 -14.27
C GLY A 332 42.33 -26.60 -12.93
N ALA A 333 42.48 -27.84 -12.49
CA ALA A 333 41.80 -28.39 -11.30
C ALA A 333 41.90 -27.53 -10.03
N LEU A 334 42.96 -26.77 -9.83
CA LEU A 334 43.17 -25.90 -8.67
C LEU A 334 42.40 -24.57 -8.78
N GLY A 335 42.27 -24.02 -9.99
CA GLY A 335 41.49 -22.79 -10.20
C GLY A 335 39.99 -23.01 -10.00
N VAL A 336 39.47 -24.10 -10.55
CA VAL A 336 38.05 -24.50 -10.40
C VAL A 336 37.67 -24.75 -8.94
N LEU A 337 38.51 -25.41 -8.17
CA LEU A 337 38.28 -25.69 -6.74
C LEU A 337 38.22 -24.39 -5.91
N ASN A 338 39.08 -23.41 -6.20
CA ASN A 338 39.09 -22.14 -5.49
C ASN A 338 37.83 -21.28 -5.78
N VAL A 339 37.40 -21.23 -7.05
CA VAL A 339 36.16 -20.54 -7.44
C VAL A 339 34.94 -21.19 -6.83
N HIS A 340 34.87 -22.53 -6.87
CA HIS A 340 33.79 -23.28 -6.24
C HIS A 340 33.67 -22.98 -4.73
N GLN A 341 34.80 -22.97 -4.02
CA GLN A 341 34.84 -22.65 -2.58
C GLN A 341 34.44 -21.18 -2.34
N GLY A 342 34.85 -20.27 -3.21
CA GLY A 342 34.46 -18.87 -3.17
C GLY A 342 32.92 -18.70 -3.30
N LEU A 343 32.33 -19.30 -4.33
CA LEU A 343 30.89 -19.28 -4.56
C LEU A 343 30.08 -19.90 -3.40
N LEU A 344 30.56 -21.02 -2.85
CA LEU A 344 29.94 -21.64 -1.66
C LEU A 344 30.00 -20.72 -0.43
N THR A 345 31.10 -20.00 -0.27
CA THR A 345 31.27 -19.07 0.85
C THR A 345 30.34 -17.86 0.70
N GLU A 346 30.28 -17.26 -0.48
CA GLU A 346 29.35 -16.17 -0.79
C GLU A 346 27.90 -16.60 -0.56
N MET A 347 27.50 -17.78 -1.03
CA MET A 347 26.17 -18.32 -0.82
C MET A 347 25.84 -18.51 0.68
N ARG A 348 26.78 -19.02 1.48
CA ARG A 348 26.57 -19.17 2.93
C ARG A 348 26.41 -17.83 3.61
N VAL A 349 27.25 -16.86 3.31
CA VAL A 349 27.18 -15.50 3.86
C VAL A 349 25.84 -14.85 3.53
N SER A 350 25.40 -14.95 2.28
CA SER A 350 24.11 -14.38 1.87
C SER A 350 22.93 -15.09 2.53
N GLN A 351 22.95 -16.42 2.67
CA GLN A 351 21.91 -17.17 3.40
C GLN A 351 21.87 -16.83 4.89
N ASP A 352 23.04 -16.64 5.51
CA ASP A 352 23.11 -16.23 6.92
C ASP A 352 22.55 -14.82 7.13
N SER A 353 22.69 -13.93 6.15
CA SER A 353 22.06 -12.61 6.18
C SER A 353 20.52 -12.70 6.22
N LEU A 354 19.94 -13.58 5.38
CA LEU A 354 18.49 -13.83 5.35
C LEU A 354 17.98 -14.42 6.67
N ARG A 355 18.72 -15.39 7.25
CA ARG A 355 18.39 -15.96 8.55
C ARG A 355 18.39 -14.88 9.64
N THR A 356 19.44 -14.08 9.68
CA THR A 356 19.60 -13.03 10.69
C THR A 356 18.43 -12.03 10.62
N LEU A 357 18.12 -11.48 9.45
CA LEU A 357 17.02 -10.53 9.27
C LEU A 357 15.67 -11.13 9.68
N ALA A 358 15.42 -12.38 9.30
CA ALA A 358 14.16 -13.04 9.58
C ALA A 358 14.02 -13.41 11.08
N GLU A 359 15.00 -14.07 11.65
CA GLU A 359 14.92 -14.56 13.05
C GLU A 359 14.90 -13.44 14.08
N GLU A 360 15.67 -12.37 13.85
CA GLU A 360 15.70 -11.22 14.78
C GLU A 360 14.37 -10.46 14.83
N THR A 361 13.56 -10.57 13.76
CA THR A 361 12.22 -9.95 13.71
C THR A 361 11.09 -10.91 14.08
N GLY A 362 11.38 -12.16 14.45
CA GLY A 362 10.39 -13.17 14.83
C GLY A 362 9.72 -13.89 13.64
N GLY A 363 10.31 -13.79 12.45
CA GLY A 363 9.95 -14.57 11.28
C GLY A 363 10.87 -15.79 11.09
N PHE A 364 11.04 -16.22 9.83
CA PHE A 364 11.95 -17.29 9.45
C PHE A 364 12.47 -17.12 8.02
N ALA A 365 13.60 -17.75 7.70
CA ALA A 365 14.12 -17.83 6.35
C ALA A 365 13.83 -19.22 5.75
N ALA A 366 13.20 -19.25 4.57
CA ALA A 366 13.04 -20.46 3.74
C ALA A 366 14.19 -20.49 2.72
N ILE A 367 15.17 -21.30 3.01
CA ILE A 367 16.39 -21.49 2.22
C ILE A 367 16.56 -22.97 1.89
N ASN A 368 17.25 -23.26 0.80
CA ASN A 368 17.50 -24.64 0.35
C ASN A 368 16.20 -25.45 0.15
N GLN A 369 15.18 -24.85 -0.43
CA GLN A 369 13.89 -25.48 -0.72
C GLN A 369 13.52 -25.29 -2.19
N ASN A 370 13.14 -26.39 -2.87
CA ASN A 370 12.74 -26.32 -4.28
C ASN A 370 11.30 -25.84 -4.48
N THR A 371 10.47 -25.89 -3.44
CA THR A 371 9.10 -25.42 -3.44
C THR A 371 8.87 -24.52 -2.24
N LEU A 372 8.23 -23.38 -2.45
CA LEU A 372 7.95 -22.41 -1.39
C LEU A 372 6.55 -22.57 -0.75
N GLY A 373 5.73 -23.55 -1.23
CA GLY A 373 4.38 -23.74 -0.74
C GLY A 373 4.29 -23.95 0.78
N SER A 374 5.13 -24.82 1.34
CA SER A 374 5.18 -25.04 2.79
C SER A 374 5.64 -23.82 3.58
N ALA A 375 6.50 -22.98 3.00
CA ALA A 375 6.89 -21.71 3.59
C ALA A 375 5.73 -20.71 3.56
N PHE A 376 4.95 -20.67 2.48
CA PHE A 376 3.76 -19.83 2.38
C PHE A 376 2.69 -20.23 3.39
N ASP A 377 2.41 -21.53 3.54
CA ASP A 377 1.50 -22.05 4.57
C ASP A 377 1.92 -21.57 5.96
N ARG A 378 3.21 -21.70 6.30
CA ARG A 378 3.76 -21.25 7.59
C ARG A 378 3.66 -19.73 7.76
N ILE A 379 3.86 -18.93 6.71
CA ILE A 379 3.70 -17.46 6.76
C ILE A 379 2.24 -17.12 7.07
N VAL A 380 1.30 -17.75 6.38
CA VAL A 380 -0.14 -17.52 6.59
C VAL A 380 -0.55 -17.91 8.02
N ASP A 381 -0.17 -19.09 8.49
CA ASP A 381 -0.45 -19.57 9.84
C ASP A 381 0.15 -18.64 10.90
N ALA A 382 1.41 -18.25 10.74
CA ALA A 382 2.10 -17.35 11.66
C ALA A 382 1.46 -15.96 11.77
N ASN A 383 0.75 -15.51 10.74
CA ASN A 383 0.07 -14.23 10.72
C ASN A 383 -1.43 -14.32 10.98
N SER A 384 -1.98 -15.54 11.03
CA SER A 384 -3.41 -15.77 11.32
C SER A 384 -3.67 -16.05 12.77
N ARG A 385 -2.75 -16.74 13.47
CA ARG A 385 -2.94 -17.20 14.85
C ARG A 385 -1.70 -16.94 15.69
N TYR A 386 -1.83 -16.13 16.72
CA TYR A 386 -0.72 -15.79 17.63
C TYR A 386 -1.22 -15.24 18.96
N TYR A 387 -0.36 -15.30 19.98
CA TYR A 387 -0.58 -14.67 21.27
C TYR A 387 0.14 -13.33 21.33
N VAL A 388 -0.51 -12.31 21.87
CA VAL A 388 0.06 -10.99 22.12
C VAL A 388 0.21 -10.79 23.61
N MET A 389 1.41 -10.49 24.04
CA MET A 389 1.73 -10.14 25.41
C MET A 389 2.28 -8.73 25.46
N GLY A 390 1.80 -7.95 26.41
CA GLY A 390 2.29 -6.61 26.60
C GLY A 390 2.83 -6.38 28.01
N TYR A 391 3.95 -5.63 28.12
CA TYR A 391 4.55 -5.28 29.38
C TYR A 391 5.17 -3.88 29.35
N TYR A 392 5.41 -3.33 30.53
CA TYR A 392 6.13 -2.08 30.69
C TYR A 392 7.61 -2.37 31.05
N PRO A 393 8.57 -2.00 30.19
CA PRO A 393 9.97 -2.25 30.46
C PRO A 393 10.42 -1.49 31.70
N PRO A 394 11.29 -2.09 32.55
CA PRO A 394 11.74 -1.49 33.81
C PRO A 394 12.63 -0.26 33.58
N SER A 395 13.24 -0.12 32.43
CA SER A 395 14.08 1.00 32.06
C SER A 395 13.45 1.85 30.97
N SER A 396 13.25 3.14 31.26
CA SER A 396 12.87 4.15 30.28
C SER A 396 14.09 4.79 29.61
N ALA A 397 15.30 4.21 29.79
CA ALA A 397 16.53 4.78 29.26
C ALA A 397 16.48 4.78 27.71
N ARG A 398 16.69 5.96 27.12
CA ARG A 398 16.82 6.16 25.67
C ARG A 398 18.30 6.04 25.27
N ASP A 399 18.90 4.89 25.56
CA ASP A 399 20.33 4.63 25.38
C ASP A 399 20.68 3.96 24.05
N GLY A 400 19.67 3.57 23.26
CA GLY A 400 19.84 2.87 22.00
C GLY A 400 20.31 1.42 22.15
N ARG A 401 20.31 0.87 23.38
CA ARG A 401 20.72 -0.50 23.61
C ARG A 401 19.68 -1.49 23.14
N PHE A 402 20.14 -2.65 22.71
CA PHE A 402 19.29 -3.78 22.42
C PHE A 402 18.93 -4.51 23.71
N HIS A 403 17.64 -4.71 23.96
CA HIS A 403 17.10 -5.46 25.08
C HIS A 403 16.62 -6.82 24.58
N LYS A 404 17.20 -7.89 25.12
CA LYS A 404 16.84 -9.25 24.74
C LYS A 404 15.50 -9.64 25.38
N ILE A 405 14.56 -10.11 24.55
CA ILE A 405 13.29 -10.69 24.99
C ILE A 405 13.37 -12.21 24.88
N GLU A 406 12.88 -12.90 25.90
CA GLU A 406 12.71 -14.34 25.88
C GLU A 406 11.32 -14.68 26.41
N VAL A 407 10.56 -15.45 25.59
CA VAL A 407 9.24 -15.96 25.96
C VAL A 407 9.35 -17.45 26.19
N ARG A 408 8.88 -17.92 27.32
CA ARG A 408 8.81 -19.35 27.67
C ARG A 408 7.36 -19.74 27.94
N VAL A 409 7.04 -20.99 27.63
CA VAL A 409 5.76 -21.63 27.98
C VAL A 409 6.03 -22.73 29.00
N LYS A 410 5.26 -22.74 30.08
CA LYS A 410 5.41 -23.70 31.20
C LYS A 410 5.01 -25.11 30.84
N ARG A 411 4.15 -25.29 29.83
CA ARG A 411 3.70 -26.61 29.37
C ARG A 411 4.82 -27.30 28.60
N PRO A 412 5.18 -28.56 28.96
CA PRO A 412 6.22 -29.30 28.26
C PRO A 412 5.83 -29.68 26.83
N GLY A 413 6.80 -29.92 25.96
CA GLY A 413 6.58 -30.33 24.55
C GLY A 413 6.15 -29.22 23.61
N LEU A 414 6.10 -27.95 24.09
CA LEU A 414 5.75 -26.80 23.25
C LEU A 414 6.99 -25.99 22.86
N ARG A 415 6.95 -25.47 21.65
CA ARG A 415 7.99 -24.56 21.11
C ARG A 415 7.39 -23.18 20.94
N VAL A 416 8.15 -22.16 21.33
CA VAL A 416 7.75 -20.76 21.19
C VAL A 416 8.64 -20.07 20.19
N SER A 417 8.03 -19.41 19.21
CA SER A 417 8.69 -18.48 18.31
C SER A 417 8.20 -17.06 18.63
N ALA A 418 9.09 -16.20 19.05
CA ALA A 418 8.84 -14.78 19.35
C ALA A 418 10.04 -13.96 18.89
N ARG A 419 9.85 -12.65 18.72
CA ARG A 419 10.98 -11.76 18.42
C ARG A 419 12.03 -11.82 19.56
N ARG A 420 13.31 -11.74 19.20
CA ARG A 420 14.40 -11.90 20.14
C ARG A 420 14.69 -10.67 21.01
N GLY A 421 14.10 -9.52 20.67
CA GLY A 421 14.29 -8.29 21.45
C GLY A 421 13.84 -7.03 20.72
N TYR A 422 14.22 -5.91 21.28
CA TYR A 422 14.01 -4.58 20.70
C TYR A 422 15.17 -3.66 21.08
N ALA A 423 15.44 -2.62 20.27
CA ALA A 423 16.35 -1.58 20.67
C ALA A 423 15.59 -0.42 21.31
N SER A 424 16.04 0.04 22.48
CA SER A 424 15.48 1.24 23.07
C SER A 424 15.73 2.45 22.16
N PRO A 425 14.85 3.48 22.18
CA PRO A 425 15.07 4.69 21.39
C PRO A 425 16.43 5.31 21.77
N ARG A 426 17.26 5.62 20.77
CA ARG A 426 18.41 6.50 21.02
C ARG A 426 17.92 7.90 21.33
N GLY A 427 18.47 8.51 22.39
CA GLY A 427 18.31 9.93 22.59
C GLY A 427 18.85 10.67 21.36
N ARG A 428 17.99 11.47 20.70
CA ARG A 428 18.40 12.25 19.53
C ARG A 428 19.50 13.24 19.91
N THR A 429 20.54 13.31 19.10
CA THR A 429 21.58 14.34 19.25
C THR A 429 20.99 15.74 19.01
N ALA A 430 21.62 16.78 19.51
CA ALA A 430 21.15 18.16 19.30
C ALA A 430 21.06 18.52 17.80
N SER A 431 21.96 17.97 16.96
CA SER A 431 21.97 18.16 15.52
C SER A 431 20.80 17.43 14.81
N GLU A 432 20.45 16.23 15.25
CA GLU A 432 19.30 15.48 14.73
C GLU A 432 17.98 16.15 15.14
N ARG A 433 17.85 16.61 16.40
CA ARG A 433 16.67 17.38 16.83
C ARG A 433 16.50 18.64 15.99
N LYS A 434 17.59 19.35 15.68
CA LYS A 434 17.53 20.54 14.84
C LYS A 434 17.14 20.23 13.40
N ARG A 435 17.67 19.15 12.80
CA ARG A 435 17.28 18.69 11.45
C ARG A 435 15.82 18.26 11.42
N ASP A 436 15.35 17.53 12.40
CA ASP A 436 13.96 17.08 12.50
C ASP A 436 13.01 18.27 12.70
N GLU A 437 13.41 19.24 13.51
CA GLU A 437 12.63 20.47 13.72
C GLU A 437 12.61 21.35 12.45
N GLU A 438 13.72 21.46 11.72
CA GLU A 438 13.77 22.12 10.41
C GLU A 438 12.94 21.34 9.37
N ALA A 439 13.03 20.02 9.32
CA ALA A 439 12.21 19.18 8.47
C ALA A 439 10.72 19.29 8.81
N ARG A 440 10.37 19.33 10.10
CA ARG A 440 9.01 19.57 10.59
C ARG A 440 8.52 20.96 10.20
N ARG A 441 9.31 22.00 10.41
CA ARG A 441 8.99 23.38 10.00
C ARG A 441 8.84 23.52 8.47
N ARG A 442 9.68 22.82 7.69
CA ARG A 442 9.53 22.77 6.22
C ARG A 442 8.26 22.00 5.80
N ARG A 443 7.93 20.92 6.49
CA ARG A 443 6.67 20.19 6.30
C ARG A 443 5.47 21.06 6.70
N GLU A 444 5.52 21.73 7.85
CA GLU A 444 4.49 22.64 8.34
C GLU A 444 4.34 23.87 7.42
N ALA A 445 5.42 24.42 6.90
CA ALA A 445 5.39 25.52 5.93
C ALA A 445 4.84 25.09 4.57
N ARG A 446 5.15 23.87 4.09
CA ARG A 446 4.51 23.28 2.90
C ARG A 446 3.03 22.98 3.15
N THR A 447 2.66 22.53 4.34
CA THR A 447 1.28 22.24 4.72
C THR A 447 0.48 23.50 5.08
N ALA A 448 1.12 24.59 5.49
CA ALA A 448 0.42 25.89 5.65
C ALA A 448 0.06 26.50 4.30
N ALA A 449 0.84 26.23 3.24
CA ALA A 449 0.47 26.58 1.86
C ALA A 449 -0.61 25.66 1.27
N ASP A 450 -0.71 24.42 1.76
CA ASP A 450 -1.72 23.42 1.37
C ASP A 450 -2.80 23.27 2.46
N ASN A 451 -3.40 24.35 2.91
CA ASN A 451 -4.36 24.41 4.04
C ASN A 451 -5.68 23.64 3.80
N VAL A 452 -5.59 22.39 3.29
CA VAL A 452 -6.72 21.66 2.74
C VAL A 452 -7.34 20.68 3.75
N THR A 453 -6.61 20.15 4.75
CA THR A 453 -7.14 19.07 5.60
C THR A 453 -6.73 19.24 7.06
N SER A 454 -7.66 18.99 8.01
CA SER A 454 -7.34 18.99 9.45
C SER A 454 -6.27 17.94 9.81
N ALA A 455 -5.45 18.22 10.82
CA ALA A 455 -4.35 17.33 11.22
C ALA A 455 -4.81 15.89 11.56
N PRO A 456 -5.92 15.67 12.32
CA PRO A 456 -6.38 14.31 12.60
C PRO A 456 -6.85 13.55 11.35
N LEU A 457 -7.54 14.23 10.43
CA LEU A 457 -8.01 13.61 9.19
C LEU A 457 -6.84 13.29 8.24
N ARG A 458 -5.82 14.15 8.23
CA ARG A 458 -4.59 13.91 7.46
C ARG A 458 -3.84 12.69 7.98
N GLU A 459 -3.64 12.60 9.30
CA GLU A 459 -3.00 11.43 9.92
C GLU A 459 -3.76 10.14 9.56
N ALA A 460 -5.08 10.17 9.58
CA ALA A 460 -5.92 9.04 9.19
C ALA A 460 -5.79 8.66 7.70
N LEU A 461 -5.62 9.65 6.81
CA LEU A 461 -5.44 9.42 5.37
C LEU A 461 -4.03 8.96 4.99
N ASP A 462 -3.03 9.23 5.84
CA ASP A 462 -1.63 8.82 5.63
C ASP A 462 -1.39 7.35 6.05
N THR A 463 -2.31 6.74 6.82
CA THR A 463 -2.19 5.32 7.20
C THR A 463 -2.58 4.39 6.05
N PRO A 464 -1.97 3.20 5.92
CA PRO A 464 -2.38 2.22 4.90
C PRO A 464 -3.70 1.51 5.23
N LEU A 465 -4.18 1.58 6.47
CA LEU A 465 -5.43 0.96 6.89
C LEU A 465 -6.58 1.97 6.93
N GLN A 466 -7.73 1.55 6.40
CA GLN A 466 -8.95 2.32 6.49
C GLN A 466 -9.45 2.41 7.94
N GLN A 467 -9.91 3.60 8.33
CA GLN A 467 -10.53 3.84 9.63
C GLN A 467 -12.05 3.76 9.52
N SER A 468 -12.70 3.14 10.50
CA SER A 468 -14.14 2.87 10.53
C SER A 468 -14.88 3.57 11.68
N GLY A 469 -14.30 4.64 12.25
CA GLY A 469 -14.97 5.46 13.26
C GLY A 469 -16.24 6.09 12.69
N LEU A 470 -16.15 6.67 11.50
CA LEU A 470 -17.28 7.12 10.70
C LEU A 470 -17.44 6.19 9.49
N SER A 471 -18.53 5.45 9.41
CA SER A 471 -18.77 4.46 8.36
C SER A 471 -19.32 5.11 7.10
N PHE A 472 -18.77 4.76 5.94
CA PHE A 472 -19.29 5.20 4.65
C PHE A 472 -18.86 4.31 3.49
N SER A 473 -19.49 4.51 2.33
CA SER A 473 -19.14 3.85 1.08
C SER A 473 -18.86 4.87 -0.01
N VAL A 474 -17.99 4.49 -0.95
CA VAL A 474 -17.54 5.31 -2.07
C VAL A 474 -17.65 4.53 -3.37
N GLN A 475 -18.20 5.17 -4.39
CA GLN A 475 -18.07 4.77 -5.77
C GLN A 475 -17.34 5.87 -6.53
N ALA A 476 -16.49 5.51 -7.50
CA ALA A 476 -15.81 6.44 -8.39
C ALA A 476 -16.07 6.06 -9.85
N ALA A 477 -16.69 6.97 -10.60
CA ALA A 477 -17.03 6.75 -12.01
C ALA A 477 -16.32 7.78 -12.90
N PRO A 478 -15.39 7.37 -13.79
CA PRO A 478 -14.70 8.28 -14.69
C PRO A 478 -15.57 8.63 -15.91
N PHE A 479 -15.61 9.94 -16.23
CA PHE A 479 -16.22 10.53 -17.40
C PHE A 479 -15.19 11.36 -18.19
N ARG A 480 -15.35 11.51 -19.48
CA ARG A 480 -14.50 12.40 -20.27
C ARG A 480 -14.74 13.85 -19.87
N HIS A 481 -13.69 14.59 -19.49
CA HIS A 481 -13.79 16.00 -19.13
C HIS A 481 -13.28 16.89 -20.28
N ASN A 482 -12.12 16.59 -20.78
CA ASN A 482 -11.49 17.30 -21.89
C ASN A 482 -10.55 16.34 -22.66
N GLN A 483 -9.64 16.88 -23.50
CA GLN A 483 -8.72 16.04 -24.26
C GLN A 483 -7.61 15.40 -23.42
N LYS A 484 -7.33 15.89 -22.22
CA LYS A 484 -6.22 15.42 -21.37
C LYS A 484 -6.69 14.77 -20.08
N GLU A 485 -7.84 15.17 -19.57
CA GLU A 485 -8.31 14.79 -18.23
C GLU A 485 -9.69 14.12 -18.29
N ALA A 486 -9.93 13.25 -17.32
CA ALA A 486 -11.24 12.70 -17.01
C ALA A 486 -11.81 13.38 -15.77
N SER A 487 -13.13 13.55 -15.72
CA SER A 487 -13.89 13.96 -14.53
C SER A 487 -14.38 12.73 -13.81
N ILE A 488 -13.92 12.52 -12.59
CA ILE A 488 -14.30 11.39 -11.75
C ILE A 488 -15.48 11.82 -10.88
N ALA A 489 -16.66 11.30 -11.15
CA ALA A 489 -17.83 11.47 -10.31
C ALA A 489 -17.71 10.55 -9.09
N LEU A 490 -17.78 11.10 -7.89
CA LEU A 490 -17.79 10.34 -6.65
C LEU A 490 -19.21 10.26 -6.09
N ALA A 491 -19.66 9.09 -5.71
CA ALA A 491 -20.84 8.92 -4.89
C ALA A 491 -20.39 8.43 -3.51
N ILE A 492 -20.54 9.29 -2.49
CA ILE A 492 -20.12 9.03 -1.12
C ILE A 492 -21.37 8.99 -0.24
N GLU A 493 -21.64 7.89 0.41
CA GLU A 493 -22.76 7.73 1.35
C GLU A 493 -22.24 7.43 2.74
N ILE A 494 -22.46 8.37 3.66
CA ILE A 494 -21.99 8.36 5.04
C ILE A 494 -23.14 7.94 5.93
N ASP A 495 -22.94 6.89 6.73
CA ASP A 495 -23.94 6.36 7.64
C ASP A 495 -24.18 7.32 8.80
N GLY A 496 -25.45 7.47 9.19
CA GLY A 496 -25.85 8.47 10.17
C GLY A 496 -25.79 8.01 11.62
N ASP A 497 -25.64 6.70 11.87
CA ASP A 497 -25.73 6.08 13.19
C ASP A 497 -24.66 6.62 14.17
N ARG A 498 -23.48 6.95 13.67
CA ARG A 498 -22.34 7.46 14.45
C ARG A 498 -22.17 8.97 14.42
N PHE A 499 -23.06 9.71 13.73
CA PHE A 499 -23.04 11.15 13.81
C PHE A 499 -23.52 11.60 15.21
N GLU A 500 -22.74 12.46 15.84
CA GLU A 500 -23.16 13.19 17.02
C GLU A 500 -23.59 14.60 16.64
N PHE A 501 -24.60 15.14 17.30
CA PHE A 501 -25.11 16.47 17.02
C PHE A 501 -25.24 17.27 18.32
N SER A 502 -24.84 18.53 18.26
CA SER A 502 -25.06 19.48 19.35
C SER A 502 -26.46 20.13 19.21
N PRO A 503 -27.35 19.96 20.20
CA PRO A 503 -28.63 20.67 20.18
C PRO A 503 -28.43 22.16 20.40
N LYS A 504 -29.16 23.00 19.64
CA LYS A 504 -29.28 24.44 19.81
C LYS A 504 -30.72 24.80 19.96
N ASP A 505 -30.98 26.04 20.45
CA ASP A 505 -32.33 26.61 20.59
C ASP A 505 -33.30 25.65 21.31
N SER A 506 -32.87 25.13 22.47
CA SER A 506 -33.65 24.17 23.27
C SER A 506 -34.07 22.90 22.50
N GLY A 507 -33.26 22.46 21.52
CA GLY A 507 -33.54 21.28 20.72
C GLY A 507 -34.31 21.52 19.42
N ALA A 508 -34.56 22.78 19.06
CA ALA A 508 -35.21 23.12 17.78
C ALA A 508 -34.26 22.91 16.57
N THR A 509 -32.96 22.98 16.81
CA THR A 509 -31.92 22.79 15.76
C THR A 509 -30.82 21.88 16.27
N PHE A 510 -30.37 20.97 15.43
CA PHE A 510 -29.24 20.06 15.68
C PHE A 510 -28.09 20.40 14.74
N THR A 511 -26.91 20.68 15.29
CA THR A 511 -25.77 21.13 14.49
C THR A 511 -24.59 20.20 14.57
N ASN A 512 -23.90 19.99 13.43
CA ASN A 512 -22.58 19.37 13.31
C ASN A 512 -21.86 19.96 12.09
N ASN A 513 -20.55 19.84 12.05
CA ASN A 513 -19.72 20.12 10.87
C ASN A 513 -19.08 18.83 10.40
N LEU A 514 -19.24 18.52 9.11
CA LEU A 514 -18.63 17.36 8.46
C LEU A 514 -17.52 17.84 7.52
N GLU A 515 -16.28 17.53 7.84
CA GLU A 515 -15.14 17.74 6.99
C GLU A 515 -14.94 16.53 6.08
N LEU A 516 -14.87 16.76 4.77
CA LEU A 516 -14.58 15.78 3.74
C LEU A 516 -13.32 16.17 2.99
N THR A 517 -12.41 15.23 2.83
CA THR A 517 -11.21 15.39 2.00
C THR A 517 -11.09 14.19 1.05
N PHE A 518 -10.83 14.48 -0.22
CA PHE A 518 -10.63 13.45 -1.24
C PHE A 518 -9.58 13.87 -2.25
N PHE A 519 -8.77 12.91 -2.71
CA PHE A 519 -7.69 13.13 -3.69
C PHE A 519 -7.31 11.80 -4.34
N GLY A 520 -6.59 11.87 -5.46
CA GLY A 520 -5.99 10.70 -6.11
C GLY A 520 -4.49 10.62 -5.82
N ILE A 521 -3.99 9.45 -5.43
CA ILE A 521 -2.55 9.16 -5.39
C ILE A 521 -2.20 8.39 -6.66
N ASN A 522 -1.26 8.91 -7.44
CA ASN A 522 -0.78 8.24 -8.65
C ASN A 522 0.25 7.15 -8.32
N GLN A 523 0.69 6.38 -9.31
CA GLN A 523 1.68 5.30 -9.15
C GLN A 523 3.02 5.76 -8.58
N SER A 524 3.39 7.05 -8.70
CA SER A 524 4.61 7.59 -8.09
C SER A 524 4.41 8.05 -6.64
N GLY A 525 3.29 7.72 -6.00
CA GLY A 525 2.96 8.10 -4.63
C GLY A 525 2.63 9.58 -4.43
N ARG A 526 2.40 10.34 -5.52
CA ARG A 526 2.09 11.77 -5.44
C ARG A 526 0.59 12.00 -5.41
N ALA A 527 0.15 12.78 -4.42
CA ALA A 527 -1.23 13.25 -4.34
C ALA A 527 -1.55 14.23 -5.48
N GLN A 528 -2.70 14.03 -6.12
CA GLN A 528 -3.23 14.82 -7.22
C GLN A 528 -4.60 15.38 -6.83
N ARG A 529 -4.83 16.67 -7.12
CA ARG A 529 -6.15 17.31 -7.01
C ARG A 529 -6.83 17.13 -5.63
N ALA A 530 -6.08 17.36 -4.54
CA ALA A 530 -6.64 17.32 -3.21
C ALA A 530 -7.76 18.39 -3.07
N THR A 531 -8.93 17.96 -2.63
CA THR A 531 -10.10 18.80 -2.40
C THR A 531 -10.60 18.59 -0.99
N ARG A 532 -10.88 19.69 -0.29
CA ARG A 532 -11.55 19.72 1.01
C ARG A 532 -12.91 20.38 0.87
N THR A 533 -13.90 19.82 1.50
CA THR A 533 -15.24 20.38 1.58
C THR A 533 -15.72 20.31 3.03
N GLU A 534 -16.29 21.37 3.54
CA GLU A 534 -16.94 21.41 4.84
C GLU A 534 -18.45 21.56 4.65
N LEU A 535 -19.20 20.68 5.27
CA LEU A 535 -20.64 20.67 5.27
C LEU A 535 -21.13 21.07 6.67
N ASN A 536 -21.66 22.27 6.78
CA ASN A 536 -22.28 22.75 8.01
C ASN A 536 -23.74 22.27 8.06
N LEU A 537 -23.98 21.29 8.91
CA LEU A 537 -25.29 20.69 9.11
C LEU A 537 -26.02 21.49 10.22
N ALA A 538 -27.16 22.07 9.88
CA ALA A 538 -28.09 22.70 10.82
C ALA A 538 -29.49 22.11 10.54
N LEU A 539 -29.87 21.11 11.31
CA LEU A 539 -31.00 20.24 11.03
C LEU A 539 -32.16 20.48 11.99
N ARG A 540 -33.38 20.56 11.44
CA ARG A 540 -34.61 20.43 12.25
C ARG A 540 -34.74 19.00 12.79
N PRO A 541 -35.54 18.76 13.85
CA PRO A 541 -35.69 17.43 14.47
C PRO A 541 -36.00 16.30 13.47
N GLU A 542 -36.88 16.53 12.51
CA GLU A 542 -37.25 15.57 11.48
C GLU A 542 -36.06 15.25 10.54
N SER A 543 -35.37 16.29 10.10
CA SER A 543 -34.15 16.11 9.25
C SER A 543 -33.00 15.45 10.03
N HIS A 544 -32.87 15.80 11.32
CA HIS A 544 -31.92 15.15 12.21
C HIS A 544 -32.20 13.63 12.32
N GLN A 545 -33.46 13.26 12.60
CA GLN A 545 -33.87 11.86 12.67
C GLN A 545 -33.62 11.13 11.33
N ARG A 546 -33.93 11.80 10.21
CA ARG A 546 -33.68 11.23 8.88
C ARG A 546 -32.19 11.01 8.63
N VAL A 547 -31.30 11.94 9.01
CA VAL A 547 -29.86 11.77 8.90
C VAL A 547 -29.37 10.64 9.81
N LYS A 548 -29.84 10.57 11.04
CA LYS A 548 -29.50 9.48 11.98
C LYS A 548 -29.85 8.10 11.41
N THR A 549 -30.98 7.99 10.72
CA THR A 549 -31.49 6.71 10.20
C THR A 549 -30.87 6.34 8.83
N HIS A 550 -30.70 7.32 7.95
CA HIS A 550 -30.37 7.07 6.55
C HIS A 550 -29.05 7.70 6.08
N GLY A 551 -28.39 8.48 6.94
CA GLY A 551 -27.12 9.12 6.62
C GLY A 551 -27.19 10.29 5.65
N VAL A 552 -26.01 10.68 5.18
CA VAL A 552 -25.78 11.83 4.29
C VAL A 552 -25.11 11.36 3.00
N ARG A 553 -25.54 11.90 1.87
CA ARG A 553 -24.96 11.66 0.55
C ARG A 553 -24.28 12.91 0.01
N VAL A 554 -23.09 12.72 -0.53
CA VAL A 554 -22.30 13.76 -1.21
C VAL A 554 -21.78 13.24 -2.55
N ASN A 555 -21.94 14.04 -3.59
CA ASN A 555 -21.59 13.69 -4.96
C ASN A 555 -20.59 14.70 -5.56
N PRO A 556 -19.35 14.79 -5.08
CA PRO A 556 -18.34 15.69 -5.63
C PRO A 556 -17.71 15.11 -6.91
N ARG A 557 -16.91 15.96 -7.59
CA ARG A 557 -16.08 15.56 -8.73
C ARG A 557 -14.64 15.98 -8.53
N ILE A 558 -13.70 15.18 -9.06
CA ILE A 558 -12.29 15.54 -9.22
C ILE A 558 -11.87 15.28 -10.67
N THR A 559 -10.90 16.04 -11.17
CA THR A 559 -10.32 15.82 -12.50
C THR A 559 -8.96 15.17 -12.39
N LEU A 560 -8.71 14.11 -13.18
CA LEU A 560 -7.46 13.37 -13.20
C LEU A 560 -7.05 13.07 -14.63
N GLU A 561 -5.75 13.00 -14.89
CA GLU A 561 -5.21 12.50 -16.16
C GLU A 561 -5.42 10.99 -16.29
N PRO A 562 -5.40 10.42 -17.51
CA PRO A 562 -5.43 8.98 -17.68
C PRO A 562 -4.28 8.30 -16.92
N GLY A 563 -4.60 7.22 -16.19
CA GLY A 563 -3.61 6.53 -15.37
C GLY A 563 -4.26 5.72 -14.24
N ARG A 564 -3.42 5.14 -13.41
CA ARG A 564 -3.86 4.40 -12.23
C ARG A 564 -3.70 5.26 -10.99
N TYR A 565 -4.73 5.28 -10.17
CA TYR A 565 -4.82 6.07 -8.95
C TYR A 565 -5.40 5.25 -7.81
N GLN A 566 -4.96 5.53 -6.59
CA GLN A 566 -5.71 5.22 -5.40
C GLN A 566 -6.45 6.50 -4.96
N ILE A 567 -7.77 6.50 -5.09
CA ILE A 567 -8.62 7.57 -4.57
C ILE A 567 -8.74 7.38 -3.06
N ARG A 568 -8.28 8.34 -2.30
CA ARG A 568 -8.45 8.37 -0.84
C ARG A 568 -9.53 9.37 -0.49
N VAL A 569 -10.51 8.89 0.27
CA VAL A 569 -11.61 9.70 0.79
C VAL A 569 -11.57 9.62 2.31
N GLY A 570 -11.54 10.75 2.96
CA GLY A 570 -11.60 10.87 4.41
C GLY A 570 -12.76 11.74 4.83
N ALA A 571 -13.45 11.35 5.89
CA ALA A 571 -14.54 12.08 6.51
C ALA A 571 -14.31 12.21 8.02
N ARG A 572 -14.55 13.41 8.58
CA ARG A 572 -14.48 13.68 10.01
C ARG A 572 -15.67 14.51 10.42
N GLU A 573 -16.41 14.06 11.43
CA GLU A 573 -17.43 14.89 12.06
C GLU A 573 -16.84 15.61 13.30
N ALA A 574 -17.34 16.82 13.58
CA ALA A 574 -16.67 17.71 14.52
C ALA A 574 -17.09 17.50 15.98
N VAL A 575 -18.31 17.03 16.25
CA VAL A 575 -18.89 16.95 17.61
C VAL A 575 -18.30 15.75 18.38
N GLY A 576 -18.44 14.53 17.85
CA GLY A 576 -17.88 13.32 18.45
C GLY A 576 -16.46 13.03 18.02
N GLY A 577 -15.92 13.78 17.04
CA GLY A 577 -14.56 13.60 16.52
C GLY A 577 -14.34 12.32 15.74
N GLN A 578 -15.41 11.62 15.31
CA GLN A 578 -15.32 10.37 14.59
C GLN A 578 -14.70 10.55 13.20
N ILE A 579 -13.77 9.68 12.85
CA ILE A 579 -13.04 9.71 11.58
C ILE A 579 -13.28 8.40 10.83
N GLY A 580 -13.53 8.50 9.53
CA GLY A 580 -13.54 7.38 8.60
C GLY A 580 -12.68 7.65 7.39
N THR A 581 -12.08 6.60 6.82
CA THR A 581 -11.35 6.67 5.55
C THR A 581 -11.71 5.50 4.66
N VAL A 582 -11.81 5.74 3.34
CA VAL A 582 -12.01 4.71 2.31
C VAL A 582 -10.99 4.91 1.20
N PHE A 583 -10.33 3.83 0.80
CA PHE A 583 -9.36 3.80 -0.28
C PHE A 583 -9.93 3.00 -1.45
N TYR A 584 -9.90 3.60 -2.63
CA TYR A 584 -10.53 3.08 -3.84
C TYR A 584 -9.52 3.09 -4.99
N ASP A 585 -9.12 1.92 -5.47
CA ASP A 585 -8.24 1.80 -6.63
C ASP A 585 -9.03 2.06 -7.91
N LEU A 586 -8.58 3.02 -8.72
CA LEU A 586 -9.25 3.49 -9.91
C LEU A 586 -8.31 3.48 -11.12
N GLN A 587 -8.72 2.82 -12.20
CA GLN A 587 -8.12 3.00 -13.50
C GLN A 587 -8.87 4.10 -14.24
N VAL A 588 -8.24 5.25 -14.44
CA VAL A 588 -8.75 6.35 -15.28
C VAL A 588 -8.38 6.06 -16.72
N PRO A 589 -9.35 5.80 -17.62
CA PRO A 589 -9.05 5.47 -19.01
C PRO A 589 -8.67 6.71 -19.82
N ASP A 590 -7.83 6.53 -20.84
CA ASP A 590 -7.74 7.51 -21.92
C ASP A 590 -8.92 7.31 -22.88
N PHE A 591 -9.91 8.17 -22.75
CA PHE A 591 -11.14 8.09 -23.53
C PHE A 591 -10.96 8.31 -25.04
N ARG A 592 -9.72 8.53 -25.52
CA ARG A 592 -9.39 8.71 -26.94
C ARG A 592 -8.77 7.47 -27.56
N LYS A 593 -8.39 6.49 -26.75
CA LYS A 593 -7.55 5.36 -27.16
C LYS A 593 -8.25 4.45 -28.16
N ASP A 594 -9.50 4.11 -27.89
CA ASP A 594 -10.26 3.14 -28.69
C ASP A 594 -11.38 3.83 -29.50
N PRO A 595 -11.80 3.25 -30.61
CA PRO A 595 -12.85 3.84 -31.47
C PRO A 595 -14.19 4.07 -30.76
N LEU A 596 -14.50 3.25 -29.76
CA LEU A 596 -15.68 3.35 -28.91
C LEU A 596 -15.27 3.16 -27.45
N MET A 597 -15.67 4.08 -26.58
CA MET A 597 -15.34 4.04 -25.15
C MET A 597 -16.61 4.27 -24.32
N LEU A 598 -16.62 3.65 -23.11
CA LEU A 598 -17.68 3.84 -22.11
C LEU A 598 -17.13 4.59 -20.91
N SER A 599 -17.92 5.51 -20.36
CA SER A 599 -17.68 6.10 -19.03
C SER A 599 -17.75 5.04 -17.92
N GLY A 600 -17.57 5.46 -16.65
CA GLY A 600 -18.03 4.68 -15.51
C GLY A 600 -19.57 4.62 -15.49
N LEU A 601 -20.12 3.62 -14.75
CA LEU A 601 -21.55 3.50 -14.52
C LEU A 601 -21.95 4.34 -13.30
N LEU A 602 -23.02 5.12 -13.40
CA LEU A 602 -23.71 5.71 -12.26
C LEU A 602 -25.02 4.98 -12.03
N LEU A 603 -25.28 4.64 -10.79
CA LEU A 603 -26.52 4.00 -10.37
C LEU A 603 -27.34 4.98 -9.53
N ALA A 604 -28.65 5.00 -9.74
CA ALA A 604 -29.61 5.71 -8.92
C ALA A 604 -30.79 4.78 -8.59
N SER A 605 -31.36 4.93 -7.42
CA SER A 605 -32.54 4.15 -7.01
C SER A 605 -33.78 5.05 -6.91
N SER A 606 -34.95 4.47 -7.19
CA SER A 606 -36.23 5.12 -6.98
C SER A 606 -36.51 5.49 -5.50
N THR A 607 -35.87 4.74 -4.57
CA THR A 607 -36.00 5.00 -3.13
C THR A 607 -34.76 5.75 -2.64
N GLN A 608 -34.91 7.06 -2.41
CA GLN A 608 -33.86 7.89 -1.82
C GLN A 608 -34.09 8.03 -0.33
N THR A 609 -33.24 7.39 0.45
CA THR A 609 -33.32 7.43 1.90
C THR A 609 -32.35 8.47 2.51
N SER A 610 -31.10 8.51 2.05
CA SER A 610 -30.07 9.42 2.55
C SER A 610 -30.30 10.87 2.14
N MET A 611 -29.95 11.81 3.02
CA MET A 611 -30.04 13.24 2.73
C MET A 611 -28.94 13.69 1.78
N ALA A 612 -29.30 14.29 0.65
CA ALA A 612 -28.33 14.90 -0.28
C ALA A 612 -27.82 16.23 0.31
N ALA A 613 -26.54 16.26 0.70
CA ALA A 613 -25.91 17.45 1.28
C ALA A 613 -25.01 18.21 0.28
N LEU A 614 -24.42 17.50 -0.68
CA LEU A 614 -23.66 18.10 -1.76
C LEU A 614 -24.02 17.39 -3.08
N PRO A 615 -24.81 18.06 -3.96
CA PRO A 615 -25.15 17.48 -5.25
C PRO A 615 -23.95 17.50 -6.22
N ASP A 616 -23.98 16.61 -7.19
CA ASP A 616 -23.01 16.61 -8.30
C ASP A 616 -23.23 17.86 -9.19
N PRO A 617 -22.21 18.73 -9.37
CA PRO A 617 -22.36 19.95 -10.17
C PRO A 617 -22.61 19.66 -11.67
N ALA A 618 -22.27 18.46 -12.13
CA ALA A 618 -22.48 18.00 -13.49
C ALA A 618 -23.35 16.73 -13.53
N ALA A 619 -24.34 16.66 -12.64
CA ALA A 619 -25.27 15.53 -12.59
C ALA A 619 -25.97 15.31 -13.94
N PRO A 620 -25.97 14.08 -14.48
CA PRO A 620 -26.70 13.79 -15.70
C PRO A 620 -28.20 14.04 -15.53
N LYS A 621 -28.78 14.88 -16.38
CA LYS A 621 -30.24 15.14 -16.37
C LYS A 621 -31.10 13.89 -16.57
N MET A 622 -30.52 12.84 -17.13
CA MET A 622 -31.17 11.55 -17.38
C MET A 622 -31.27 10.67 -16.14
N LEU A 623 -30.53 10.99 -15.06
CA LEU A 623 -30.70 10.30 -13.78
C LEU A 623 -31.85 10.93 -13.00
N PRO A 624 -32.85 10.15 -12.56
CA PRO A 624 -34.00 10.64 -11.81
C PRO A 624 -33.64 11.06 -10.40
N ALA A 625 -32.46 10.68 -9.93
CA ALA A 625 -31.98 10.85 -8.57
C ALA A 625 -30.45 10.98 -8.54
N PRO A 626 -29.84 11.59 -7.49
CA PRO A 626 -28.40 11.59 -7.30
C PRO A 626 -27.83 10.19 -7.27
N ALA A 627 -26.62 10.02 -7.83
CA ALA A 627 -25.93 8.72 -7.87
C ALA A 627 -25.69 8.14 -6.48
N THR A 628 -25.81 6.83 -6.36
CA THR A 628 -25.61 6.07 -5.11
C THR A 628 -24.40 5.17 -5.16
N SER A 629 -23.70 5.06 -4.04
CA SER A 629 -22.66 4.03 -3.84
C SER A 629 -23.23 2.69 -3.37
N ARG A 630 -24.53 2.61 -3.03
CA ARG A 630 -25.22 1.36 -2.66
C ARG A 630 -25.13 0.33 -3.80
N ARG A 631 -25.00 -0.93 -3.40
CA ARG A 631 -25.06 -2.09 -4.32
C ARG A 631 -26.08 -3.14 -3.84
N THR A 632 -26.78 -2.84 -2.76
CA THR A 632 -27.89 -3.66 -2.24
C THR A 632 -29.19 -2.87 -2.36
N PHE A 633 -30.18 -3.48 -3.01
CA PHE A 633 -31.47 -2.85 -3.33
C PHE A 633 -32.61 -3.80 -2.95
N ALA A 634 -33.73 -3.23 -2.51
CA ALA A 634 -34.93 -4.02 -2.24
C ALA A 634 -35.68 -4.34 -3.56
N GLN A 635 -36.43 -5.44 -3.59
CA GLN A 635 -37.26 -5.79 -4.75
C GLN A 635 -38.27 -4.68 -5.13
N ALA A 636 -38.73 -3.89 -4.17
CA ALA A 636 -39.66 -2.78 -4.45
C ALA A 636 -39.04 -1.61 -5.20
N GLU A 637 -37.70 -1.59 -5.33
CA GLU A 637 -36.99 -0.48 -5.98
C GLU A 637 -36.89 -0.64 -7.50
N THR A 638 -36.80 0.48 -8.19
CA THR A 638 -36.36 0.55 -9.59
C THR A 638 -34.95 1.13 -9.61
N LEU A 639 -34.02 0.38 -10.18
CA LEU A 639 -32.64 0.79 -10.37
C LEU A 639 -32.49 1.49 -11.71
N THR A 640 -32.01 2.73 -11.70
CA THR A 640 -31.65 3.44 -12.93
C THR A 640 -30.14 3.44 -13.10
N VAL A 641 -29.68 3.04 -14.28
CA VAL A 641 -28.27 3.02 -14.68
C VAL A 641 -28.03 4.11 -15.70
N PHE A 642 -26.93 4.85 -15.54
CA PHE A 642 -26.49 5.87 -16.51
C PHE A 642 -25.04 5.64 -16.91
N ALA A 643 -24.74 5.85 -18.21
CA ALA A 643 -23.41 5.92 -18.76
C ALA A 643 -23.35 6.89 -19.96
N GLU A 644 -22.15 7.38 -20.24
CA GLU A 644 -21.84 8.05 -21.51
C GLU A 644 -21.02 7.14 -22.42
N ILE A 645 -21.34 7.17 -23.70
CA ILE A 645 -20.66 6.41 -24.73
C ILE A 645 -19.99 7.40 -25.67
N TYR A 646 -18.67 7.28 -25.81
CA TYR A 646 -17.84 8.19 -26.60
C TYR A 646 -17.46 7.53 -27.92
N ASP A 647 -17.86 8.17 -29.03
CA ASP A 647 -17.47 7.79 -30.39
C ASP A 647 -16.28 8.66 -30.83
N ASN A 648 -15.12 8.03 -30.97
CA ASN A 648 -13.87 8.67 -31.39
C ASN A 648 -13.67 8.63 -32.93
N GLY A 649 -14.67 8.26 -33.69
CA GLY A 649 -14.62 8.30 -35.14
C GLY A 649 -14.81 9.70 -35.74
N SER A 650 -15.09 9.75 -37.04
CA SER A 650 -15.28 11.02 -37.74
C SER A 650 -16.49 11.80 -37.24
N ARG A 651 -16.30 13.08 -36.92
CA ARG A 651 -17.35 13.99 -36.44
C ARG A 651 -18.43 14.34 -37.50
N GLN A 652 -18.14 14.13 -38.78
CA GLN A 652 -19.01 14.56 -39.86
C GLN A 652 -20.22 13.65 -40.06
N GLN A 653 -20.17 12.40 -39.56
CA GLN A 653 -21.29 11.45 -39.62
C GLN A 653 -21.40 10.71 -38.27
N PRO A 654 -22.37 11.11 -37.41
CA PRO A 654 -22.65 10.36 -36.19
C PRO A 654 -23.00 8.92 -36.53
N ARG A 655 -22.32 7.97 -35.86
CA ARG A 655 -22.52 6.54 -36.05
C ARG A 655 -23.65 6.03 -35.18
N GLN A 656 -24.39 5.04 -35.65
CA GLN A 656 -25.37 4.36 -34.81
C GLN A 656 -24.71 3.39 -33.86
N ILE A 657 -25.16 3.38 -32.61
CA ILE A 657 -24.63 2.51 -31.57
C ILE A 657 -25.73 1.62 -31.02
N ASP A 658 -25.55 0.31 -31.19
CA ASP A 658 -26.39 -0.68 -30.51
C ASP A 658 -25.91 -0.85 -29.08
N THR A 659 -26.82 -0.73 -28.11
CA THR A 659 -26.54 -0.94 -26.71
C THR A 659 -27.37 -2.09 -26.16
N SER A 660 -26.81 -2.82 -25.19
CA SER A 660 -27.54 -3.84 -24.44
C SER A 660 -27.14 -3.76 -22.94
N ALA A 661 -28.17 -3.75 -22.09
CA ALA A 661 -27.98 -3.89 -20.65
C ALA A 661 -28.58 -5.22 -20.19
N THR A 662 -27.78 -6.02 -19.53
CA THR A 662 -28.18 -7.34 -19.03
C THR A 662 -27.96 -7.45 -17.52
N LEU A 663 -28.89 -8.11 -16.83
CA LEU A 663 -28.77 -8.51 -15.44
C LEU A 663 -28.74 -10.02 -15.37
N THR A 664 -27.60 -10.59 -14.93
CA THR A 664 -27.36 -12.03 -14.94
C THR A 664 -27.09 -12.51 -13.50
N SER A 665 -27.75 -13.59 -13.08
CA SER A 665 -27.53 -14.21 -11.77
C SER A 665 -26.17 -14.90 -11.66
N GLU A 666 -25.74 -15.29 -10.49
CA GLU A 666 -24.51 -16.09 -10.29
C GLU A 666 -24.56 -17.46 -11.01
N SER A 667 -25.74 -18.01 -11.24
CA SER A 667 -25.92 -19.23 -12.01
C SER A 667 -25.86 -19.03 -13.53
N GLY A 668 -25.69 -17.78 -14.00
CA GLY A 668 -25.64 -17.45 -15.43
C GLY A 668 -27.01 -17.19 -16.06
N GLN A 669 -28.10 -17.21 -15.28
CA GLN A 669 -29.43 -16.92 -15.80
C GLN A 669 -29.60 -15.40 -16.02
N GLU A 670 -30.00 -15.02 -17.21
CA GLU A 670 -30.37 -13.64 -17.55
C GLU A 670 -31.82 -13.36 -17.04
N VAL A 671 -31.94 -12.36 -16.14
CA VAL A 671 -33.22 -11.97 -15.53
C VAL A 671 -33.76 -10.65 -16.05
N PHE A 672 -32.92 -9.88 -16.74
CA PHE A 672 -33.28 -8.63 -17.37
C PHE A 672 -32.40 -8.40 -18.61
N ASN A 673 -33.00 -7.88 -19.67
CA ASN A 673 -32.30 -7.49 -20.89
C ASN A 673 -33.03 -6.28 -21.53
N SER A 674 -32.29 -5.21 -21.78
CA SER A 674 -32.74 -4.05 -22.54
C SER A 674 -31.80 -3.84 -23.72
N LYS A 675 -32.35 -3.53 -24.88
CA LYS A 675 -31.59 -3.21 -26.09
C LYS A 675 -32.09 -1.89 -26.67
N ASP A 676 -31.16 -0.98 -26.92
CA ASP A 676 -31.47 0.33 -27.46
C ASP A 676 -30.56 0.66 -28.65
N LEU A 677 -31.07 1.50 -29.56
CA LEU A 677 -30.32 2.06 -30.66
C LEU A 677 -30.13 3.57 -30.43
N LEU A 678 -28.87 3.98 -30.25
CA LEU A 678 -28.56 5.39 -30.11
C LEU A 678 -28.19 6.01 -31.46
N THR A 679 -28.89 7.09 -31.78
CA THR A 679 -28.77 7.82 -33.08
C THR A 679 -28.42 9.30 -32.89
N ASN A 680 -28.71 9.88 -31.73
CA ASN A 680 -28.60 11.31 -31.44
C ASN A 680 -27.49 11.61 -30.43
N PRO A 681 -26.29 11.98 -30.88
CA PRO A 681 -25.23 12.38 -29.97
C PRO A 681 -25.42 13.80 -29.42
N ALA A 682 -24.89 14.01 -28.23
CA ALA A 682 -24.63 15.36 -27.70
C ALA A 682 -23.25 15.84 -28.21
N THR A 683 -23.22 16.92 -28.97
CA THR A 683 -21.96 17.43 -29.58
C THR A 683 -21.38 18.67 -28.91
N SER A 684 -21.91 19.07 -27.75
CA SER A 684 -21.64 20.36 -27.13
C SER A 684 -20.22 20.55 -26.57
N LEU A 685 -19.43 19.50 -26.44
CA LEU A 685 -18.10 19.52 -25.78
C LEU A 685 -16.91 19.29 -26.71
N GLY A 686 -17.13 19.35 -28.02
CA GLY A 686 -16.06 19.13 -28.99
C GLY A 686 -15.69 17.66 -29.26
N TRP A 687 -16.49 16.72 -28.80
CA TRP A 687 -16.45 15.29 -29.14
C TRP A 687 -17.87 14.72 -29.27
N THR A 688 -17.99 13.56 -29.86
CA THR A 688 -19.29 12.87 -30.03
C THR A 688 -19.54 12.00 -28.81
N ALA A 689 -20.59 12.26 -28.06
CA ALA A 689 -21.02 11.51 -26.89
C ALA A 689 -22.50 11.17 -26.94
N TYR A 690 -22.86 9.98 -26.51
CA TYR A 690 -24.24 9.55 -26.35
C TYR A 690 -24.51 9.30 -24.87
N GLY A 691 -25.49 9.99 -24.30
CA GLY A 691 -26.02 9.64 -22.98
C GLY A 691 -26.92 8.43 -23.11
N TRP A 692 -26.72 7.45 -22.27
CA TRP A 692 -27.56 6.24 -22.19
C TRP A 692 -28.08 6.03 -20.79
N THR A 693 -29.32 5.60 -20.65
CA THR A 693 -29.93 5.24 -19.38
C THR A 693 -30.87 4.06 -19.56
N SER A 694 -30.96 3.22 -18.54
CA SER A 694 -31.93 2.13 -18.45
C SER A 694 -32.50 2.02 -17.05
N ALA A 695 -33.82 1.85 -16.95
CA ALA A 695 -34.52 1.59 -15.71
C ALA A 695 -34.80 0.10 -15.57
N ILE A 696 -34.33 -0.48 -14.48
CA ILE A 696 -34.45 -1.94 -14.19
C ILE A 696 -35.39 -2.09 -13.00
N PRO A 697 -36.67 -2.50 -13.21
CA PRO A 697 -37.58 -2.82 -12.13
C PRO A 697 -37.16 -4.11 -11.43
N LEU A 698 -36.86 -4.02 -10.12
CA LEU A 698 -36.37 -5.17 -9.36
C LEU A 698 -37.50 -6.05 -8.81
N LYS A 699 -38.77 -5.67 -8.99
CA LYS A 699 -39.93 -6.37 -8.44
C LYS A 699 -40.04 -7.83 -8.84
N SER A 700 -39.59 -8.18 -10.05
CA SER A 700 -39.62 -9.55 -10.59
C SER A 700 -38.28 -10.28 -10.43
N VAL A 701 -37.27 -9.63 -9.83
CA VAL A 701 -35.94 -10.20 -9.64
C VAL A 701 -35.89 -10.87 -8.28
N ALA A 702 -35.56 -12.15 -8.23
CA ALA A 702 -35.45 -12.89 -6.96
C ALA A 702 -34.33 -12.31 -6.09
N PRO A 703 -34.40 -12.42 -4.75
CA PRO A 703 -33.28 -12.09 -3.89
C PRO A 703 -32.03 -12.88 -4.28
N GLY A 704 -30.88 -12.17 -4.37
CA GLY A 704 -29.63 -12.78 -4.80
C GLY A 704 -28.61 -11.76 -5.31
N ARG A 705 -27.45 -12.25 -5.75
CA ARG A 705 -26.38 -11.45 -6.34
C ARG A 705 -26.47 -11.52 -7.86
N TYR A 706 -26.27 -10.37 -8.49
CA TYR A 706 -26.43 -10.22 -9.95
C TYR A 706 -25.32 -9.41 -10.54
N ARG A 707 -24.87 -9.78 -11.73
CA ARG A 707 -23.97 -9.01 -12.56
C ARG A 707 -24.77 -8.14 -13.52
N LEU A 708 -24.65 -6.84 -13.39
CA LEU A 708 -25.16 -5.86 -14.33
C LEU A 708 -24.07 -5.54 -15.36
N ARG A 709 -24.34 -5.76 -16.63
CA ARG A 709 -23.43 -5.50 -17.75
C ARG A 709 -24.07 -4.58 -18.76
N LEU A 710 -23.39 -3.48 -19.09
CA LEU A 710 -23.66 -2.63 -20.22
C LEU A 710 -22.64 -2.91 -21.32
N GLU A 711 -23.12 -3.19 -22.53
CA GLU A 711 -22.31 -3.33 -23.72
C GLU A 711 -22.79 -2.34 -24.79
N ALA A 712 -21.85 -1.70 -25.48
CA ALA A 712 -22.12 -0.83 -26.65
C ALA A 712 -21.30 -1.30 -27.84
N LYS A 713 -21.94 -1.34 -29.02
CA LYS A 713 -21.35 -1.78 -30.31
C LYS A 713 -21.63 -0.77 -31.40
N LEU A 714 -20.62 -0.44 -32.16
CA LEU A 714 -20.78 0.36 -33.38
C LEU A 714 -21.43 -0.47 -34.46
N ARG A 715 -22.57 0.02 -34.97
CA ARG A 715 -23.27 -0.66 -36.09
C ARG A 715 -22.43 -0.57 -37.38
N GLY A 716 -22.13 -1.73 -37.98
CA GLY A 716 -21.33 -1.81 -39.20
C GLY A 716 -19.80 -1.71 -38.98
N ASN A 717 -19.32 -1.77 -37.77
CA ASN A 717 -17.88 -1.76 -37.45
C ASN A 717 -17.57 -2.68 -36.26
N SER A 718 -16.28 -3.07 -36.09
CA SER A 718 -15.83 -3.96 -35.02
C SER A 718 -15.66 -3.29 -33.65
N GLY A 719 -15.93 -1.99 -33.50
CA GLY A 719 -15.79 -1.29 -32.23
C GLY A 719 -16.84 -1.71 -31.19
N SER A 720 -16.39 -2.20 -30.04
CA SER A 720 -17.25 -2.50 -28.89
C SER A 720 -16.60 -2.08 -27.57
N ALA A 721 -17.43 -1.74 -26.59
CA ALA A 721 -17.00 -1.43 -25.23
C ALA A 721 -18.01 -1.98 -24.22
N ALA A 722 -17.55 -2.45 -23.07
CA ALA A 722 -18.42 -2.96 -22.01
C ALA A 722 -18.00 -2.45 -20.64
N ARG A 723 -18.97 -2.35 -19.71
CA ARG A 723 -18.81 -2.08 -18.28
C ARG A 723 -19.69 -3.00 -17.46
N GLU A 724 -19.19 -3.42 -16.33
CA GLU A 724 -19.90 -4.34 -15.43
C GLU A 724 -19.86 -3.83 -14.00
N THR A 725 -20.87 -4.16 -13.22
CA THR A 725 -20.89 -4.00 -11.76
C THR A 725 -21.75 -5.09 -11.13
N MET A 726 -21.51 -5.36 -9.85
CA MET A 726 -22.30 -6.32 -9.08
C MET A 726 -23.35 -5.58 -8.26
N ILE A 727 -24.55 -6.14 -8.23
CA ILE A 727 -25.62 -5.69 -7.33
C ILE A 727 -26.20 -6.88 -6.56
N THR A 728 -26.80 -6.61 -5.42
CA THR A 728 -27.55 -7.57 -4.61
C THR A 728 -28.99 -7.12 -4.51
N VAL A 729 -29.93 -8.00 -4.76
CA VAL A 729 -31.38 -7.78 -4.54
C VAL A 729 -31.80 -8.50 -3.27
N GLN A 730 -32.56 -7.81 -2.39
CA GLN A 730 -33.06 -8.33 -1.10
C GLN A 730 -34.58 -8.30 -1.07
#